data_594dcc7329e20724878a6b6dfd6a9397
#
_entry.id   594dcc7329e20724878a6b6dfd6a9397
#
_cell.length_a   1.000
_cell.length_b   1.000
_cell.length_c   1.000
_cell.angle_alpha   90.00
_cell.angle_beta   90.00
_cell.angle_gamma   90.00
#
_symmetry.space_group_name_H-M   'P 1'
#
loop_
_entity.id
_entity.type
_entity.pdbx_description
1 polymer ?
#
loop_
_entity_poly.entity_id
_entity_poly.type
_entity_poly.pdbx_seq_one_letter_code
_entity_poly.pdbx_strand_id
1 'polypeptide(L)'
;MSEESKCPFNHTAGVGRTNRDWWPNQLRLDLLHQHSPGADPMDKDFDYAKAFASLDYKALKKDLVKLMTDSQEWWPADFGHYGPQFIRMTWHAAGTYRTTDGRGGGGRGQQRFAPLNSWPDNVNIDKSRRLLWPIKQKYGNKISWADLLILAGNVALETMGFRTFGFGGGRPDVWEPDQDVNWGDEIAWLGVDPDRVKGDRELTAPFGATHMGLIYVNPEGPNASGDYMEAAKDIRSTFGRMAMNDEETVALIAGGHTFGKAHGAAPESHKGPEPEAAPLEAQGLGWMSDFGSGHGKDTVSSGLEVTWTKTPALWSNNFFENLFNYEWELTKSPAGAKQWVAKDAPEIIPDAHIPGKFHKPTMLTTDLTLRFDPEFGKISRHFYEDPQAFADAFARAWFKLTHRDMGPIARYLGPEVPKEELIWQDPIPAVNHPLIDDKDVALLKEQILAASLSVAELVSTAWASASTFRGSDKRGGANGARIRLAPQKEWAVNQPAQLAKVLQALDGIQQAFNASATGGKRVSLADLIVLAGSVGVEQAAKRAGVAVTVPFTPGRMDASQAQTDVDSFAVLEPLADGFRNYAGECAGFAETMLIDKAQLLTLSAPEMTVLVGGMRVLGTNAGNCHGVFTAAPGTLSNDFFVNLLDMGTEWKPAAGSQGVYEGRDRQSGKVKWTGTRVDLVFGSNSQLRALAEVYASADAKEKFVKDFVAAWTKVMNLDRFDLA
;
A
#
# COMPACT_ATOMS: atom_id res chain seq x y z
N MET A 1 -22.61 -9.44 22.68
CA MET A 1 -21.29 -8.96 22.29
C MET A 1 -21.55 -8.06 21.09
N SER A 2 -21.32 -6.76 21.24
CA SER A 2 -21.44 -5.80 20.15
C SER A 2 -20.32 -6.10 19.14
N GLU A 3 -20.68 -6.31 17.88
CA GLU A 3 -19.71 -6.37 16.80
C GLU A 3 -18.88 -5.09 16.86
N GLU A 4 -17.58 -5.23 17.07
CA GLU A 4 -16.65 -4.10 17.01
C GLU A 4 -16.63 -3.58 15.57
N SER A 5 -16.80 -2.28 15.44
CA SER A 5 -16.81 -1.57 14.17
C SER A 5 -15.49 -1.79 13.43
N LYS A 6 -15.54 -2.19 12.16
CA LYS A 6 -14.38 -2.34 11.28
C LYS A 6 -13.71 -1.00 10.91
N CYS A 7 -14.29 0.13 11.34
CA CYS A 7 -13.73 1.45 11.06
C CYS A 7 -12.45 1.69 11.87
N PRO A 8 -11.29 1.94 11.22
CA PRO A 8 -10.01 2.14 11.90
C PRO A 8 -9.95 3.37 12.81
N PHE A 9 -10.95 4.26 12.74
CA PHE A 9 -11.01 5.51 13.50
C PHE A 9 -12.06 5.51 14.62
N ASN A 10 -12.46 4.34 15.10
CA ASN A 10 -13.60 4.21 16.03
C ASN A 10 -13.26 4.55 17.49
N HIS A 11 -12.69 5.72 17.77
CA HIS A 11 -12.33 6.14 19.13
C HIS A 11 -13.32 7.15 19.73
N THR A 12 -14.54 7.15 19.53
CA THR A 12 -15.60 7.96 20.16
C THR A 12 -16.76 8.23 19.20
N ALA A 13 -17.49 7.19 18.85
CA ALA A 13 -18.77 7.37 18.21
C ALA A 13 -19.77 7.93 19.22
N GLY A 14 -20.21 9.18 19.05
CA GLY A 14 -21.33 9.62 19.87
C GLY A 14 -21.70 11.09 19.87
N VAL A 15 -20.83 12.01 19.50
CA VAL A 15 -21.16 13.44 19.54
C VAL A 15 -20.80 14.07 18.20
N GLY A 16 -21.72 14.85 17.63
CA GLY A 16 -21.43 15.63 16.43
C GLY A 16 -20.17 16.47 16.64
N ARG A 17 -19.16 16.27 15.79
CA ARG A 17 -17.92 17.03 15.89
C ARG A 17 -18.16 18.49 15.51
N THR A 18 -17.48 19.37 16.21
CA THR A 18 -17.39 20.78 15.88
C THR A 18 -16.07 21.06 15.16
N ASN A 19 -15.94 22.23 14.52
CA ASN A 19 -14.67 22.67 13.94
C ASN A 19 -13.53 22.69 14.96
N ARG A 20 -13.85 22.87 16.25
CA ARG A 20 -12.88 22.85 17.34
C ARG A 20 -12.24 21.49 17.52
N ASP A 21 -12.95 20.41 17.22
CA ASP A 21 -12.43 19.04 17.27
C ASP A 21 -11.41 18.77 16.16
N TRP A 22 -11.36 19.63 15.13
CA TRP A 22 -10.46 19.52 14.00
C TRP A 22 -9.24 20.44 14.11
N TRP A 23 -9.23 21.38 15.05
CA TRP A 23 -8.15 22.33 15.20
C TRP A 23 -7.10 21.83 16.21
N PRO A 24 -5.79 21.97 15.90
CA PRO A 24 -5.24 22.50 14.65
C PRO A 24 -5.03 21.48 13.54
N ASN A 25 -5.14 20.17 13.78
CA ASN A 25 -4.66 19.14 12.85
C ASN A 25 -5.58 17.91 12.74
N GLN A 26 -6.89 18.07 12.88
CA GLN A 26 -7.79 16.91 12.92
C GLN A 26 -8.25 16.45 11.53
N LEU A 27 -8.47 17.35 10.57
CA LEU A 27 -8.78 17.03 9.19
C LEU A 27 -7.52 17.19 8.33
N ARG A 28 -6.87 16.07 8.01
CA ARG A 28 -5.56 15.99 7.38
C ARG A 28 -5.59 16.31 5.88
N LEU A 29 -5.98 17.53 5.50
CA LEU A 29 -5.95 17.99 4.11
C LEU A 29 -4.54 18.12 3.53
N ASP A 30 -3.53 18.22 4.39
CA ASP A 30 -2.12 18.18 4.03
C ASP A 30 -1.74 16.91 3.25
N LEU A 31 -2.38 15.78 3.52
CA LEU A 31 -2.17 14.53 2.78
C LEU A 31 -2.42 14.66 1.27
N LEU A 32 -3.30 15.59 0.87
CA LEU A 32 -3.62 15.83 -0.54
C LEU A 32 -2.59 16.74 -1.25
N HIS A 33 -1.56 17.20 -0.53
CA HIS A 33 -0.50 18.07 -1.04
C HIS A 33 0.90 17.48 -0.94
N GLN A 34 1.04 16.30 -0.30
CA GLN A 34 2.34 15.65 -0.19
C GLN A 34 2.90 15.27 -1.57
N HIS A 35 4.23 15.19 -1.66
CA HIS A 35 4.94 14.90 -2.91
C HIS A 35 4.52 15.84 -4.07
N SER A 36 4.29 17.10 -3.75
CA SER A 36 3.91 18.08 -4.76
C SER A 36 5.06 18.29 -5.77
N PRO A 37 4.75 18.68 -7.02
CA PRO A 37 5.80 19.02 -8.00
C PRO A 37 6.77 20.11 -7.53
N GLY A 38 6.38 20.92 -6.55
CA GLY A 38 7.27 21.93 -5.94
C GLY A 38 8.28 21.36 -4.95
N ALA A 39 8.05 20.15 -4.44
CA ALA A 39 8.98 19.44 -3.55
C ALA A 39 9.91 18.49 -4.31
N ASP A 40 9.67 18.25 -5.60
CA ASP A 40 10.51 17.40 -6.45
C ASP A 40 11.70 18.20 -6.97
N PRO A 41 12.96 17.82 -6.65
CA PRO A 41 14.16 18.49 -7.13
C PRO A 41 14.54 18.13 -8.57
N MET A 42 13.81 17.17 -9.19
CA MET A 42 14.12 16.74 -10.55
C MET A 42 13.57 17.73 -11.58
N ASP A 43 14.13 17.72 -12.78
CA ASP A 43 13.63 18.51 -13.90
C ASP A 43 12.17 18.10 -14.23
N LYS A 44 11.36 19.07 -14.68
CA LYS A 44 9.93 18.85 -14.95
C LYS A 44 9.63 17.76 -16.00
N ASP A 45 10.59 17.52 -16.88
CA ASP A 45 10.54 16.49 -17.93
C ASP A 45 11.32 15.22 -17.57
N PHE A 46 11.77 15.11 -16.32
CA PHE A 46 12.44 13.89 -15.85
C PHE A 46 11.48 12.71 -15.87
N ASP A 47 11.89 11.66 -16.55
CA ASP A 47 11.17 10.40 -16.67
C ASP A 47 12.07 9.27 -16.16
N TYR A 48 11.70 8.72 -15.01
CA TYR A 48 12.49 7.67 -14.38
C TYR A 48 12.57 6.40 -15.23
N ALA A 49 11.51 6.02 -15.96
CA ALA A 49 11.53 4.84 -16.81
C ALA A 49 12.57 5.00 -17.94
N LYS A 50 12.64 6.17 -18.55
CA LYS A 50 13.67 6.49 -19.55
C LYS A 50 15.08 6.53 -18.95
N ALA A 51 15.21 7.10 -17.75
CA ALA A 51 16.48 7.13 -17.04
C ALA A 51 16.97 5.71 -16.73
N PHE A 52 16.10 4.85 -16.19
CA PHE A 52 16.39 3.47 -15.91
C PHE A 52 16.73 2.66 -17.19
N ALA A 53 16.03 2.89 -18.29
CA ALA A 53 16.32 2.24 -19.58
C ALA A 53 17.73 2.58 -20.12
N SER A 54 18.31 3.72 -19.69
CA SER A 54 19.68 4.12 -20.04
C SER A 54 20.76 3.54 -19.11
N LEU A 55 20.37 2.78 -18.08
CA LEU A 55 21.26 2.20 -17.08
C LEU A 55 22.06 1.02 -17.67
N ASP A 56 23.36 1.02 -17.45
CA ASP A 56 24.15 -0.20 -17.63
C ASP A 56 23.90 -1.15 -16.43
N TYR A 57 22.80 -1.91 -16.55
CA TYR A 57 22.33 -2.81 -15.51
C TYR A 57 23.38 -3.89 -15.14
N LYS A 58 24.14 -4.39 -16.14
CA LYS A 58 25.18 -5.40 -15.89
C LYS A 58 26.35 -4.82 -15.10
N ALA A 59 26.76 -3.60 -15.43
CA ALA A 59 27.81 -2.91 -14.69
C ALA A 59 27.37 -2.62 -13.25
N LEU A 60 26.13 -2.18 -13.04
CA LEU A 60 25.57 -1.97 -11.71
C LEU A 60 25.58 -3.26 -10.87
N LYS A 61 25.09 -4.37 -11.42
CA LYS A 61 25.12 -5.66 -10.71
C LYS A 61 26.55 -6.09 -10.37
N LYS A 62 27.50 -5.89 -11.29
CA LYS A 62 28.91 -6.20 -11.04
C LYS A 62 29.48 -5.39 -9.88
N ASP A 63 29.14 -4.10 -9.79
CA ASP A 63 29.58 -3.25 -8.67
C ASP A 63 28.93 -3.69 -7.35
N LEU A 64 27.65 -4.05 -7.35
CA LEU A 64 26.96 -4.61 -6.19
C LEU A 64 27.58 -5.94 -5.75
N VAL A 65 27.86 -6.85 -6.67
CA VAL A 65 28.57 -8.11 -6.37
C VAL A 65 29.92 -7.86 -5.71
N LYS A 66 30.69 -6.89 -6.22
CA LYS A 66 31.98 -6.52 -5.61
C LYS A 66 31.79 -5.99 -4.19
N LEU A 67 30.80 -5.15 -3.96
CA LEU A 67 30.51 -4.57 -2.65
C LEU A 67 30.22 -5.65 -1.59
N MET A 68 29.59 -6.76 -1.97
CA MET A 68 29.20 -7.82 -1.01
C MET A 68 30.36 -8.37 -0.21
N THR A 69 31.57 -8.39 -0.77
CA THR A 69 32.77 -8.93 -0.13
C THR A 69 33.87 -7.90 0.11
N ASP A 70 33.62 -6.62 -0.20
CA ASP A 70 34.56 -5.51 0.03
C ASP A 70 34.37 -4.94 1.44
N SER A 71 34.80 -5.71 2.44
CA SER A 71 34.62 -5.39 3.86
C SER A 71 35.37 -4.10 4.24
N GLN A 72 34.64 -3.16 4.85
CA GLN A 72 35.18 -1.86 5.27
C GLN A 72 35.59 -1.87 6.74
N GLU A 73 36.75 -1.26 7.08
CA GLU A 73 37.24 -1.21 8.45
C GLU A 73 36.26 -0.52 9.42
N TRP A 74 35.57 0.52 8.96
CA TRP A 74 34.61 1.28 9.77
C TRP A 74 33.31 0.50 10.07
N TRP A 75 32.99 -0.52 9.28
CA TRP A 75 31.85 -1.42 9.46
C TRP A 75 32.17 -2.79 8.83
N PRO A 76 32.90 -3.67 9.54
CA PRO A 76 33.31 -4.96 8.98
C PRO A 76 32.16 -5.89 8.70
N ALA A 77 32.25 -6.60 7.58
CA ALA A 77 31.22 -7.57 7.16
C ALA A 77 31.28 -8.84 8.05
N ASP A 78 30.11 -9.26 8.54
CA ASP A 78 29.94 -10.53 9.20
C ASP A 78 30.30 -11.69 8.24
N PHE A 79 31.07 -12.65 8.70
CA PHE A 79 31.50 -13.80 7.87
C PHE A 79 32.19 -13.38 6.55
N GLY A 80 32.69 -12.14 6.48
CA GLY A 80 33.33 -11.57 5.30
C GLY A 80 32.37 -11.23 4.15
N HIS A 81 31.04 -11.15 4.41
CA HIS A 81 30.03 -10.91 3.38
C HIS A 81 28.89 -10.02 3.87
N TYR A 82 28.65 -8.89 3.19
CA TYR A 82 27.55 -7.97 3.55
C TYR A 82 26.15 -8.46 3.17
N GLY A 83 26.03 -9.55 2.41
CA GLY A 83 24.75 -10.05 1.91
C GLY A 83 23.66 -10.14 2.95
N PRO A 84 23.89 -10.77 4.12
CA PRO A 84 22.87 -10.86 5.17
C PRO A 84 22.34 -9.50 5.64
N GLN A 85 23.24 -8.52 5.75
CA GLN A 85 22.89 -7.15 6.13
C GLN A 85 22.05 -6.48 5.06
N PHE A 86 22.34 -6.69 3.78
CA PHE A 86 21.52 -6.16 2.68
C PHE A 86 20.17 -6.88 2.54
N ILE A 87 20.09 -8.18 2.77
CA ILE A 87 18.81 -8.90 2.86
C ILE A 87 17.92 -8.25 3.92
N ARG A 88 18.47 -8.02 5.13
CA ARG A 88 17.73 -7.36 6.21
C ARG A 88 17.29 -5.95 5.81
N MET A 89 18.16 -5.14 5.20
CA MET A 89 17.80 -3.81 4.72
C MET A 89 16.64 -3.85 3.71
N THR A 90 16.70 -4.76 2.75
CA THR A 90 15.65 -4.92 1.73
C THR A 90 14.34 -5.39 2.34
N TRP A 91 14.39 -6.37 3.24
CA TRP A 91 13.22 -6.83 3.98
C TRP A 91 12.56 -5.69 4.74
N HIS A 92 13.33 -4.91 5.47
CA HIS A 92 12.84 -3.78 6.28
C HIS A 92 12.37 -2.59 5.41
N ALA A 93 12.85 -2.46 4.17
CA ALA A 93 12.29 -1.51 3.22
C ALA A 93 10.92 -1.95 2.71
N ALA A 94 10.75 -3.24 2.40
CA ALA A 94 9.54 -3.81 1.82
C ALA A 94 8.48 -4.22 2.87
N GLY A 95 8.90 -4.65 4.04
CA GLY A 95 8.04 -5.22 5.09
C GLY A 95 7.11 -4.23 5.81
N THR A 96 7.16 -2.96 5.44
CA THR A 96 6.21 -1.93 5.90
C THR A 96 4.89 -1.95 5.12
N TYR A 97 4.79 -2.73 4.04
CA TYR A 97 3.58 -2.85 3.24
C TYR A 97 2.41 -3.41 4.06
N ARG A 98 1.22 -2.82 3.88
CA ARG A 98 -0.03 -3.32 4.46
C ARG A 98 -1.15 -3.44 3.42
N THR A 99 -1.87 -4.56 3.47
CA THR A 99 -2.91 -4.89 2.48
C THR A 99 -4.13 -3.99 2.57
N THR A 100 -4.47 -3.49 3.76
CA THR A 100 -5.71 -2.75 4.04
C THR A 100 -5.88 -1.50 3.18
N ASP A 101 -4.78 -0.78 2.92
CA ASP A 101 -4.77 0.44 2.10
C ASP A 101 -3.61 0.51 1.10
N GLY A 102 -2.79 -0.54 1.03
CA GLY A 102 -1.66 -0.63 0.10
C GLY A 102 -0.49 0.31 0.41
N ARG A 103 -0.49 0.97 1.55
CA ARG A 103 0.58 1.89 1.97
C ARG A 103 1.78 1.14 2.53
N GLY A 104 2.87 1.84 2.70
CA GLY A 104 4.15 1.23 3.04
C GLY A 104 4.83 0.56 1.83
N GLY A 105 5.75 -0.36 2.10
CA GLY A 105 6.50 -1.08 1.06
C GLY A 105 7.76 -0.39 0.58
N GLY A 106 8.43 -1.02 -0.39
CA GLY A 106 9.70 -0.56 -0.96
C GLY A 106 9.57 0.48 -2.06
N GLY A 107 8.35 0.81 -2.48
CA GLY A 107 8.08 1.51 -3.74
C GLY A 107 8.55 2.96 -3.85
N ARG A 108 8.93 3.60 -2.74
CA ARG A 108 9.34 5.01 -2.68
C ARG A 108 10.65 5.26 -1.93
N GLY A 109 11.31 4.22 -1.46
CA GLY A 109 12.56 4.35 -0.70
C GLY A 109 12.39 5.07 0.65
N GLN A 110 11.27 4.90 1.32
CA GLN A 110 10.89 5.58 2.57
C GLN A 110 11.84 5.29 3.74
N GLN A 111 12.60 4.19 3.70
CA GLN A 111 13.61 3.88 4.71
C GLN A 111 14.70 4.95 4.87
N ARG A 112 14.80 5.91 3.92
CA ARG A 112 15.71 7.05 4.01
C ARG A 112 15.26 8.14 4.98
N PHE A 113 13.98 8.17 5.33
CA PHE A 113 13.33 9.27 6.05
C PHE A 113 12.88 8.86 7.45
N ALA A 114 12.79 9.86 8.33
CA ALA A 114 12.10 9.67 9.58
C ALA A 114 10.60 9.33 9.37
N PRO A 115 9.99 8.51 10.23
CA PRO A 115 10.60 7.86 11.41
C PRO A 115 11.36 6.57 11.08
N LEU A 116 11.21 6.01 9.86
CA LEU A 116 11.74 4.68 9.51
C LEU A 116 13.26 4.56 9.64
N ASN A 117 14.01 5.62 9.26
CA ASN A 117 15.46 5.60 9.38
C ASN A 117 15.95 5.52 10.83
N SER A 118 15.07 5.82 11.80
CA SER A 118 15.39 5.92 13.22
C SER A 118 14.62 4.91 14.09
N TRP A 119 13.85 4.02 13.49
CA TRP A 119 13.15 2.98 14.26
C TRP A 119 14.14 1.99 14.90
N PRO A 120 13.89 1.57 16.15
CA PRO A 120 14.72 0.57 16.82
C PRO A 120 14.89 -0.72 16.06
N ASP A 121 13.86 -1.17 15.34
CA ASP A 121 13.92 -2.34 14.49
C ASP A 121 14.85 -2.17 13.27
N ASN A 122 15.19 -0.92 12.94
CA ASN A 122 16.13 -0.55 11.88
C ASN A 122 17.56 -0.28 12.38
N VAL A 123 17.89 -0.66 13.62
CA VAL A 123 19.24 -0.47 14.17
C VAL A 123 20.29 -0.94 13.16
N ASN A 124 21.27 -0.07 12.90
CA ASN A 124 22.39 -0.30 11.99
C ASN A 124 22.08 -0.47 10.50
N ILE A 125 20.83 -0.29 10.04
CA ILE A 125 20.51 -0.27 8.60
C ILE A 125 21.02 1.02 7.91
N ASP A 126 21.21 2.09 8.65
CA ASP A 126 21.86 3.31 8.18
C ASP A 126 23.26 3.03 7.60
N LYS A 127 24.01 2.07 8.15
CA LYS A 127 25.30 1.61 7.63
C LYS A 127 25.15 0.93 6.28
N SER A 128 24.10 0.14 6.09
CA SER A 128 23.81 -0.51 4.79
C SER A 128 23.59 0.53 3.69
N ARG A 129 22.80 1.56 3.96
CA ARG A 129 22.60 2.66 3.01
C ARG A 129 23.88 3.44 2.74
N ARG A 130 24.71 3.66 3.76
CA ARG A 130 26.00 4.32 3.61
C ARG A 130 26.96 3.51 2.73
N LEU A 131 26.98 2.18 2.87
CA LEU A 131 27.77 1.28 2.00
C LEU A 131 27.31 1.34 0.53
N LEU A 132 26.03 1.57 0.27
CA LEU A 132 25.50 1.72 -1.09
C LEU A 132 25.78 3.07 -1.73
N TRP A 133 26.11 4.11 -0.94
CA TRP A 133 26.26 5.46 -1.46
C TRP A 133 27.26 5.59 -2.63
N PRO A 134 28.44 4.99 -2.64
CA PRO A 134 29.36 5.07 -3.78
C PRO A 134 28.75 4.54 -5.09
N ILE A 135 27.89 3.51 -4.99
CA ILE A 135 27.18 2.95 -6.15
C ILE A 135 26.09 3.94 -6.59
N LYS A 136 25.26 4.41 -5.66
CA LYS A 136 24.22 5.42 -5.97
C LYS A 136 24.84 6.67 -6.61
N GLN A 137 25.95 7.16 -6.06
CA GLN A 137 26.68 8.29 -6.61
C GLN A 137 27.16 8.05 -8.05
N LYS A 138 27.70 6.86 -8.32
CA LYS A 138 28.22 6.49 -9.65
C LYS A 138 27.11 6.43 -10.72
N TYR A 139 25.96 5.85 -10.39
CA TYR A 139 24.87 5.65 -11.34
C TYR A 139 23.84 6.78 -11.34
N GLY A 140 23.85 7.65 -10.33
CA GLY A 140 23.03 8.85 -10.24
C GLY A 140 21.53 8.56 -10.32
N ASN A 141 20.83 9.36 -11.13
CA ASN A 141 19.38 9.27 -11.28
C ASN A 141 18.90 8.13 -12.20
N LYS A 142 19.83 7.36 -12.79
CA LYS A 142 19.48 6.17 -13.58
C LYS A 142 18.98 5.00 -12.73
N ILE A 143 19.27 5.01 -11.44
CA ILE A 143 18.73 4.09 -10.46
C ILE A 143 18.22 4.88 -9.25
N SER A 144 16.94 4.72 -8.90
CA SER A 144 16.36 5.29 -7.68
C SER A 144 16.96 4.61 -6.43
N TRP A 145 16.86 5.26 -5.28
CA TRP A 145 17.12 4.59 -4.01
C TRP A 145 16.13 3.44 -3.76
N ALA A 146 14.87 3.63 -4.12
CA ALA A 146 13.86 2.59 -3.99
C ALA A 146 14.25 1.31 -4.72
N ASP A 147 14.63 1.42 -6.01
CA ASP A 147 15.07 0.26 -6.78
C ASP A 147 16.42 -0.29 -6.30
N LEU A 148 17.35 0.56 -5.91
CA LEU A 148 18.69 0.14 -5.45
C LEU A 148 18.61 -0.65 -4.13
N LEU A 149 17.75 -0.24 -3.18
CA LEU A 149 17.54 -0.95 -1.91
C LEU A 149 17.01 -2.37 -2.15
N ILE A 150 16.11 -2.55 -3.11
CA ILE A 150 15.55 -3.87 -3.44
C ILE A 150 16.54 -4.71 -4.25
N LEU A 151 17.19 -4.12 -5.26
CA LEU A 151 18.18 -4.83 -6.08
C LEU A 151 19.36 -5.32 -5.26
N ALA A 152 19.81 -4.55 -4.26
CA ALA A 152 20.91 -4.94 -3.37
C ALA A 152 20.57 -6.24 -2.62
N GLY A 153 19.35 -6.43 -2.14
CA GLY A 153 18.92 -7.68 -1.51
C GLY A 153 18.88 -8.86 -2.48
N ASN A 154 18.45 -8.66 -3.72
CA ASN A 154 18.48 -9.71 -4.74
C ASN A 154 19.94 -10.13 -5.06
N VAL A 155 20.81 -9.16 -5.30
CA VAL A 155 22.24 -9.44 -5.57
C VAL A 155 22.89 -10.13 -4.37
N ALA A 156 22.52 -9.74 -3.14
CA ALA A 156 23.00 -10.40 -1.93
C ALA A 156 22.64 -11.89 -1.92
N LEU A 157 21.36 -12.23 -2.17
CA LEU A 157 20.92 -13.63 -2.28
C LEU A 157 21.67 -14.40 -3.36
N GLU A 158 21.81 -13.81 -4.54
CA GLU A 158 22.49 -14.44 -5.70
C GLU A 158 23.98 -14.71 -5.41
N THR A 159 24.67 -13.78 -4.77
CA THR A 159 26.09 -13.94 -4.43
C THR A 159 26.34 -15.00 -3.35
N MET A 160 25.33 -15.31 -2.58
CA MET A 160 25.34 -16.39 -1.58
C MET A 160 24.76 -17.72 -2.12
N GLY A 161 24.59 -17.83 -3.44
CA GLY A 161 24.21 -19.06 -4.12
C GLY A 161 22.72 -19.33 -4.23
N PHE A 162 21.86 -18.37 -3.88
CA PHE A 162 20.42 -18.49 -4.05
C PHE A 162 19.96 -17.93 -5.41
N ARG A 163 19.07 -18.65 -6.06
CA ARG A 163 18.46 -18.19 -7.32
C ARG A 163 17.15 -17.46 -7.02
N THR A 164 17.13 -16.14 -7.20
CA THR A 164 15.94 -15.32 -7.06
C THR A 164 14.92 -15.59 -8.17
N PHE A 165 13.64 -15.28 -7.91
CA PHE A 165 12.58 -15.40 -8.93
C PHE A 165 12.74 -14.36 -10.04
N GLY A 166 13.29 -13.19 -9.71
CA GLY A 166 13.56 -12.09 -10.64
C GLY A 166 13.62 -10.74 -9.95
N PHE A 167 13.70 -9.70 -10.75
CA PHE A 167 13.68 -8.30 -10.32
C PHE A 167 12.97 -7.42 -11.35
N GLY A 168 12.04 -6.59 -10.92
CA GLY A 168 11.49 -5.49 -11.68
C GLY A 168 11.89 -4.16 -11.05
N GLY A 169 12.53 -3.29 -11.83
CA GLY A 169 12.71 -1.87 -11.49
C GLY A 169 11.44 -1.07 -11.80
N GLY A 170 11.49 0.24 -11.63
CA GLY A 170 10.38 1.14 -11.94
C GLY A 170 9.76 1.82 -10.72
N ARG A 171 10.46 1.79 -9.57
CA ARG A 171 10.09 2.52 -8.36
C ARG A 171 10.73 3.91 -8.38
N PRO A 172 9.98 4.99 -8.65
CA PRO A 172 10.54 6.33 -8.56
C PRO A 172 10.82 6.71 -7.10
N ASP A 173 11.84 7.54 -6.88
CA ASP A 173 12.08 8.13 -5.57
C ASP A 173 11.07 9.23 -5.25
N VAL A 174 10.87 9.47 -3.95
CA VAL A 174 10.25 10.68 -3.41
C VAL A 174 11.26 11.41 -2.52
N TRP A 175 10.97 12.68 -2.18
CA TRP A 175 11.93 13.58 -1.55
C TRP A 175 11.51 14.04 -0.15
N GLU A 176 10.42 13.48 0.35
CA GLU A 176 9.88 13.71 1.68
C GLU A 176 9.23 12.44 2.22
N PRO A 177 9.05 12.30 3.54
CA PRO A 177 8.37 11.14 4.12
C PRO A 177 6.89 11.10 3.74
N ASP A 178 6.34 9.90 3.58
CA ASP A 178 4.92 9.68 3.39
C ASP A 178 4.15 10.06 4.66
N GLN A 179 3.29 11.09 4.56
CA GLN A 179 2.47 11.58 5.66
C GLN A 179 1.16 10.79 5.83
N ASP A 180 0.76 10.04 4.81
CA ASP A 180 -0.44 9.21 4.78
C ASP A 180 -0.23 7.82 5.40
N VAL A 181 1.00 7.45 5.66
CA VAL A 181 1.29 6.28 6.47
C VAL A 181 1.14 6.68 7.93
N ASN A 182 0.18 6.08 8.61
CA ASN A 182 0.00 6.33 10.03
C ASN A 182 1.01 5.50 10.83
N TRP A 183 2.11 6.15 11.18
CA TRP A 183 3.15 5.53 11.99
C TRP A 183 2.79 5.47 13.48
N GLY A 184 1.83 6.28 13.95
CA GLY A 184 1.45 6.41 15.35
C GLY A 184 2.54 7.04 16.22
N ASP A 185 2.41 6.89 17.54
CA ASP A 185 3.40 7.34 18.49
C ASP A 185 4.47 6.25 18.67
N GLU A 186 5.72 6.54 18.35
CA GLU A 186 6.85 5.61 18.51
C GLU A 186 6.96 5.05 19.93
N ILE A 187 6.76 5.87 20.93
CA ILE A 187 6.84 5.46 22.34
C ILE A 187 5.75 4.43 22.66
N ALA A 188 4.56 4.61 22.12
CA ALA A 188 3.46 3.67 22.30
C ALA A 188 3.73 2.31 21.63
N TRP A 189 4.62 2.27 20.63
CA TRP A 189 4.93 1.04 19.89
C TRP A 189 6.09 0.26 20.48
N LEU A 190 7.10 0.98 20.96
CA LEU A 190 8.29 0.42 21.56
C LEU A 190 8.03 -0.03 22.99
N GLY A 191 7.11 0.63 23.67
CA GLY A 191 6.64 0.22 24.99
C GLY A 191 5.87 -1.09 24.92
N VAL A 192 5.89 -1.83 26.00
CA VAL A 192 4.93 -2.91 26.27
C VAL A 192 3.58 -2.25 26.48
N ASP A 193 2.87 -1.97 25.39
CA ASP A 193 1.49 -1.51 25.47
C ASP A 193 0.62 -2.71 25.87
N PRO A 194 0.08 -2.71 27.11
CA PRO A 194 -0.76 -3.82 27.57
C PRO A 194 -2.04 -3.96 26.74
N ASP A 195 -2.46 -2.91 26.04
CA ASP A 195 -3.66 -2.94 25.21
C ASP A 195 -3.40 -3.58 23.83
N ARG A 196 -2.15 -3.58 23.34
CA ARG A 196 -1.75 -4.31 22.13
C ARG A 196 -1.68 -5.83 22.31
N VAL A 197 -1.59 -6.30 23.54
CA VAL A 197 -1.36 -7.71 23.88
C VAL A 197 -2.49 -8.33 24.72
N LYS A 198 -3.66 -7.69 24.79
CA LYS A 198 -4.84 -8.24 25.45
C LYS A 198 -5.67 -9.10 24.49
N GLY A 199 -6.08 -10.28 24.95
CA GLY A 199 -6.97 -11.19 24.23
C GLY A 199 -6.30 -11.89 23.04
N ASP A 200 -7.01 -12.04 21.94
CA ASP A 200 -6.55 -12.73 20.73
C ASP A 200 -5.59 -11.93 19.86
N ARG A 201 -5.08 -10.80 20.36
CA ARG A 201 -4.00 -10.01 19.75
C ARG A 201 -4.26 -9.56 18.32
N GLU A 202 -5.48 -9.22 18.00
CA GLU A 202 -5.73 -8.49 16.76
C GLU A 202 -5.04 -7.14 16.83
N LEU A 203 -4.00 -6.99 16.03
CA LEU A 203 -3.37 -5.69 15.83
C LEU A 203 -4.39 -4.78 15.17
N THR A 204 -4.73 -3.68 15.84
CA THR A 204 -5.70 -2.71 15.31
C THR A 204 -5.15 -2.06 14.05
N ALA A 205 -5.93 -2.01 12.97
CA ALA A 205 -5.57 -1.17 11.84
C ALA A 205 -5.44 0.31 12.31
N PRO A 206 -4.50 1.10 11.78
CA PRO A 206 -3.61 0.81 10.65
C PRO A 206 -2.28 0.15 11.03
N PHE A 207 -2.09 -0.28 12.25
CA PHE A 207 -0.82 -0.87 12.72
C PHE A 207 -0.40 -2.09 11.87
N GLY A 208 0.18 -3.09 12.38
CA GLY A 208 0.62 -4.26 11.64
C GLY A 208 1.91 -4.00 10.87
N ALA A 209 1.99 -4.44 9.63
CA ALA A 209 3.21 -4.36 8.82
C ALA A 209 3.77 -2.93 8.64
N THR A 210 2.95 -1.90 8.87
CA THR A 210 3.40 -0.50 8.85
C THR A 210 4.61 -0.25 9.74
N HIS A 211 4.70 -0.96 10.86
CA HIS A 211 5.74 -0.79 11.84
C HIS A 211 6.88 -1.78 11.71
N MET A 212 7.09 -2.33 10.54
CA MET A 212 8.06 -3.38 10.29
C MET A 212 7.67 -4.69 10.98
N GLY A 213 7.54 -5.73 10.25
CA GLY A 213 7.07 -7.03 10.75
C GLY A 213 7.62 -7.45 12.11
N LEU A 214 8.90 -7.24 12.36
CA LEU A 214 9.59 -7.68 13.59
C LEU A 214 9.14 -6.95 14.85
N ILE A 215 8.69 -5.70 14.77
CA ILE A 215 8.30 -4.91 15.95
C ILE A 215 7.04 -5.45 16.62
N TYR A 216 6.17 -6.14 15.87
CA TYR A 216 4.96 -6.81 16.37
C TYR A 216 5.15 -8.30 16.60
N VAL A 217 6.27 -8.83 16.12
CA VAL A 217 6.69 -10.19 16.38
C VAL A 217 7.95 -10.11 17.24
N ASN A 218 7.76 -10.08 18.55
CA ASN A 218 8.90 -10.07 19.46
C ASN A 218 9.66 -11.41 19.31
N PRO A 219 10.93 -11.38 18.90
CA PRO A 219 11.72 -12.59 18.68
C PRO A 219 11.93 -13.43 19.96
N GLU A 220 11.72 -12.84 21.12
CA GLU A 220 11.72 -13.52 22.42
C GLU A 220 10.36 -14.14 22.78
N GLY A 221 9.37 -14.08 21.85
CA GLY A 221 7.97 -14.36 22.11
C GLY A 221 7.22 -13.17 22.68
N PRO A 222 5.88 -13.19 22.68
CA PRO A 222 5.06 -12.10 23.17
C PRO A 222 5.45 -11.69 24.60
N ASN A 223 5.67 -10.39 24.82
CA ASN A 223 6.14 -9.83 26.10
C ASN A 223 7.46 -10.47 26.60
N ALA A 224 8.32 -10.90 25.70
CA ALA A 224 9.53 -11.66 26.01
C ALA A 224 9.23 -12.92 26.88
N SER A 225 8.09 -13.56 26.65
CA SER A 225 7.64 -14.73 27.42
C SER A 225 8.54 -15.95 27.20
N GLY A 226 9.11 -16.11 26.02
CA GLY A 226 9.73 -17.36 25.55
C GLY A 226 8.67 -18.37 25.05
N ASP A 227 7.42 -17.97 24.89
CA ASP A 227 6.34 -18.83 24.42
C ASP A 227 6.21 -18.81 22.89
N TYR A 228 6.69 -19.87 22.25
CA TYR A 228 6.66 -20.02 20.80
C TYR A 228 5.27 -20.34 20.25
N MET A 229 4.33 -20.86 21.07
CA MET A 229 2.95 -21.11 20.61
C MET A 229 2.15 -19.80 20.56
N GLU A 230 2.35 -18.91 21.52
CA GLU A 230 1.73 -17.58 21.46
C GLU A 230 2.33 -16.74 20.32
N ALA A 231 3.62 -16.87 20.01
CA ALA A 231 4.28 -16.16 18.93
C ALA A 231 3.66 -16.47 17.55
N ALA A 232 3.07 -17.64 17.35
CA ALA A 232 2.41 -18.03 16.10
C ALA A 232 1.30 -17.06 15.68
N LYS A 233 0.52 -16.58 16.64
CA LYS A 233 -0.57 -15.62 16.40
C LYS A 233 -0.04 -14.27 15.90
N ASP A 234 1.00 -13.76 16.56
CA ASP A 234 1.63 -12.50 16.18
C ASP A 234 2.26 -12.59 14.79
N ILE A 235 2.94 -13.72 14.49
CA ILE A 235 3.51 -13.98 13.17
C ILE A 235 2.42 -13.95 12.10
N ARG A 236 1.32 -14.70 12.26
CA ARG A 236 0.23 -14.74 11.28
C ARG A 236 -0.42 -13.37 11.09
N SER A 237 -0.68 -12.66 12.19
CA SER A 237 -1.27 -11.33 12.12
C SER A 237 -0.39 -10.36 11.33
N THR A 238 0.91 -10.32 11.62
CA THR A 238 1.86 -9.42 10.96
C THR A 238 2.08 -9.78 9.50
N PHE A 239 2.38 -11.05 9.20
CA PHE A 239 2.63 -11.50 7.83
C PHE A 239 1.36 -11.47 6.97
N GLY A 240 0.20 -11.78 7.53
CA GLY A 240 -1.08 -11.64 6.85
C GLY A 240 -1.35 -10.20 6.40
N ARG A 241 -0.99 -9.21 7.20
CA ARG A 241 -1.07 -7.79 6.81
C ARG A 241 -0.09 -7.38 5.72
N MET A 242 1.01 -8.11 5.55
CA MET A 242 1.92 -8.00 4.40
C MET A 242 1.47 -8.81 3.19
N ALA A 243 0.27 -9.39 3.19
CA ALA A 243 -0.29 -10.26 2.17
C ALA A 243 0.33 -11.67 2.09
N MET A 244 1.00 -12.15 3.12
CA MET A 244 1.63 -13.47 3.14
C MET A 244 0.71 -14.51 3.78
N ASN A 245 0.59 -15.67 3.13
CA ASN A 245 -0.02 -16.86 3.72
C ASN A 245 0.99 -17.65 4.59
N ASP A 246 0.57 -18.75 5.21
CA ASP A 246 1.43 -19.54 6.10
C ASP A 246 2.64 -20.14 5.37
N GLU A 247 2.51 -20.59 4.12
CA GLU A 247 3.63 -21.13 3.33
C GLU A 247 4.65 -20.05 2.99
N GLU A 248 4.20 -18.90 2.50
CA GLU A 248 5.05 -17.73 2.22
C GLU A 248 5.72 -17.22 3.50
N THR A 249 5.02 -17.25 4.63
CA THR A 249 5.54 -16.84 5.94
C THR A 249 6.67 -17.73 6.39
N VAL A 250 6.49 -19.05 6.39
CA VAL A 250 7.53 -20.02 6.75
C VAL A 250 8.73 -19.91 5.81
N ALA A 251 8.47 -19.81 4.49
CA ALA A 251 9.52 -19.67 3.50
C ALA A 251 10.36 -18.40 3.70
N LEU A 252 9.71 -17.27 3.99
CA LEU A 252 10.38 -15.99 4.23
C LEU A 252 11.23 -16.02 5.51
N ILE A 253 10.67 -16.50 6.63
CA ILE A 253 11.41 -16.56 7.91
C ILE A 253 12.62 -17.49 7.78
N ALA A 254 12.41 -18.74 7.37
CA ALA A 254 13.48 -19.71 7.24
C ALA A 254 14.51 -19.33 6.17
N GLY A 255 14.04 -18.75 5.04
CA GLY A 255 14.91 -18.27 3.96
C GLY A 255 15.80 -17.11 4.40
N GLY A 256 15.25 -16.15 5.12
CA GLY A 256 15.98 -15.02 5.70
C GLY A 256 16.98 -15.48 6.77
N HIS A 257 16.53 -16.34 7.69
CA HIS A 257 17.35 -16.87 8.79
C HIS A 257 18.37 -17.95 8.37
N THR A 258 18.36 -18.36 7.10
CA THR A 258 19.48 -19.14 6.53
C THR A 258 20.77 -18.34 6.56
N PHE A 259 20.70 -17.01 6.54
CA PHE A 259 21.82 -16.10 6.37
C PHE A 259 22.10 -15.26 7.63
N GLY A 260 23.38 -14.97 7.85
CA GLY A 260 23.84 -13.99 8.82
C GLY A 260 23.64 -14.37 10.28
N LYS A 261 23.53 -13.33 11.09
CA LYS A 261 23.35 -13.44 12.54
C LYS A 261 22.58 -12.23 13.09
N ALA A 262 22.00 -12.39 14.28
CA ALA A 262 21.61 -11.28 15.15
C ALA A 262 22.76 -10.85 16.06
N HIS A 263 22.76 -9.58 16.55
CA HIS A 263 23.84 -9.00 17.32
C HIS A 263 23.37 -8.54 18.69
N GLY A 264 23.95 -9.12 19.71
CA GLY A 264 23.66 -8.85 21.11
C GLY A 264 24.95 -8.97 21.96
N ALA A 265 26.05 -8.41 21.49
CA ALA A 265 27.34 -8.48 22.17
C ALA A 265 27.33 -7.84 23.57
N ALA A 266 26.47 -6.86 23.81
CA ALA A 266 26.34 -6.15 25.08
C ALA A 266 24.90 -5.62 25.28
N PRO A 267 24.58 -5.19 26.54
CA PRO A 267 23.31 -4.55 26.83
C PRO A 267 22.99 -3.33 25.95
N GLU A 268 21.72 -3.05 25.75
CA GLU A 268 21.22 -1.93 24.93
C GLU A 268 21.74 -0.57 25.41
N SER A 269 22.06 -0.40 26.69
CA SER A 269 22.64 0.82 27.25
C SER A 269 23.93 1.28 26.59
N HIS A 270 24.61 0.40 25.85
CA HIS A 270 25.81 0.74 25.06
C HIS A 270 25.48 1.29 23.66
N LYS A 271 24.24 1.22 23.24
CA LYS A 271 23.80 1.69 21.94
C LYS A 271 23.53 3.19 22.00
N GLY A 272 24.19 3.94 21.13
CA GLY A 272 23.98 5.39 21.02
C GLY A 272 22.61 5.74 20.41
N PRO A 273 22.30 7.04 20.28
CA PRO A 273 21.04 7.50 19.74
C PRO A 273 20.87 7.10 18.28
N GLU A 274 19.61 7.04 17.85
CA GLU A 274 19.19 6.81 16.48
C GLU A 274 19.66 7.94 15.53
N PRO A 275 19.62 7.73 14.18
CA PRO A 275 20.15 8.72 13.22
C PRO A 275 19.57 10.13 13.35
N GLU A 276 18.27 10.27 13.66
CA GLU A 276 17.64 11.60 13.80
C GLU A 276 18.02 12.32 15.10
N ALA A 277 18.40 11.58 16.14
CA ALA A 277 18.86 12.13 17.41
C ALA A 277 20.39 12.15 17.55
N ALA A 278 21.11 11.58 16.59
CA ALA A 278 22.57 11.58 16.58
C ALA A 278 23.13 13.00 16.35
N PRO A 279 24.34 13.32 16.85
CA PRO A 279 24.93 14.63 16.64
C PRO A 279 25.24 14.89 15.16
N LEU A 280 25.26 16.18 14.78
CA LEU A 280 25.42 16.60 13.37
C LEU A 280 26.66 16.03 12.69
N GLU A 281 27.75 15.89 13.42
CA GLU A 281 29.02 15.33 12.92
C GLU A 281 28.93 13.84 12.56
N ALA A 282 27.92 13.11 13.06
CA ALA A 282 27.64 11.74 12.67
C ALA A 282 27.06 11.61 11.26
N GLN A 283 26.61 12.72 10.68
CA GLN A 283 26.18 12.82 9.29
C GLN A 283 25.12 11.77 8.88
N GLY A 284 24.10 11.57 9.76
CA GLY A 284 23.01 10.65 9.55
C GLY A 284 23.36 9.18 9.87
N LEU A 285 24.46 8.91 10.54
CA LEU A 285 24.74 7.63 11.17
C LEU A 285 24.32 7.68 12.65
N GLY A 286 23.53 6.70 13.07
CA GLY A 286 23.10 6.55 14.45
C GLY A 286 23.63 5.28 15.10
N TRP A 287 23.13 4.98 16.30
CA TRP A 287 23.40 3.76 17.05
C TRP A 287 24.88 3.42 17.20
N MET A 288 25.72 4.44 17.37
CA MET A 288 27.13 4.27 17.59
C MET A 288 27.35 3.66 18.96
N SER A 289 27.84 2.40 19.00
CA SER A 289 28.04 1.71 20.25
C SER A 289 29.38 2.10 20.89
N ASP A 290 29.40 2.27 22.22
CA ASP A 290 30.59 2.48 23.02
C ASP A 290 31.19 1.17 23.59
N PHE A 291 30.59 0.03 23.27
CA PHE A 291 31.06 -1.28 23.66
C PHE A 291 32.22 -1.77 22.77
N GLY A 292 33.36 -1.99 23.33
CA GLY A 292 34.53 -2.50 22.61
C GLY A 292 34.93 -1.62 21.44
N SER A 293 34.91 -2.17 20.23
CA SER A 293 35.17 -1.42 18.98
C SER A 293 33.90 -0.71 18.43
N GLY A 294 32.75 -0.96 19.00
CA GLY A 294 31.47 -0.46 18.53
C GLY A 294 30.91 -1.16 17.28
N HIS A 295 31.66 -2.06 16.67
CA HIS A 295 31.30 -2.78 15.46
C HIS A 295 31.94 -4.17 15.38
N GLY A 296 31.71 -4.94 14.32
CA GLY A 296 32.22 -6.28 14.16
C GLY A 296 31.75 -7.20 15.28
N LYS A 297 32.69 -7.89 15.97
CA LYS A 297 32.34 -8.78 17.09
C LYS A 297 31.67 -8.07 18.29
N ASP A 298 31.80 -6.76 18.37
CA ASP A 298 31.28 -5.93 19.46
C ASP A 298 29.97 -5.21 19.05
N THR A 299 29.34 -5.61 17.94
CA THR A 299 28.12 -4.99 17.45
C THR A 299 26.94 -5.23 18.40
N VAL A 300 26.19 -4.17 18.68
CA VAL A 300 24.94 -4.21 19.45
C VAL A 300 23.78 -3.77 18.52
N SER A 301 22.75 -4.61 18.41
CA SER A 301 21.52 -4.28 17.65
C SER A 301 20.25 -4.72 18.40
N SER A 302 19.75 -5.91 18.15
CA SER A 302 18.52 -6.44 18.77
C SER A 302 18.68 -6.95 20.20
N GLY A 303 19.90 -7.11 20.67
CA GLY A 303 20.20 -7.77 21.94
C GLY A 303 20.23 -9.30 21.89
N LEU A 304 19.80 -9.90 20.79
CA LEU A 304 19.92 -11.33 20.54
C LEU A 304 21.27 -11.66 19.90
N GLU A 305 21.86 -12.79 20.28
CA GLU A 305 23.14 -13.27 19.74
C GLU A 305 22.89 -14.66 19.14
N VAL A 306 22.35 -14.69 17.94
CA VAL A 306 21.88 -15.91 17.27
C VAL A 306 22.50 -16.04 15.90
N THR A 307 23.02 -17.24 15.60
CA THR A 307 23.42 -17.65 14.25
C THR A 307 22.81 -19.02 13.96
N TRP A 308 22.00 -19.09 12.94
CA TRP A 308 21.12 -20.24 12.68
C TRP A 308 21.78 -21.41 11.97
N THR A 309 22.79 -21.13 11.11
CA THR A 309 23.35 -22.12 10.17
C THR A 309 24.85 -22.19 10.24
N LYS A 310 25.41 -23.33 9.86
CA LYS A 310 26.85 -23.53 9.72
C LYS A 310 27.48 -22.83 8.51
N THR A 311 26.64 -22.31 7.62
CA THR A 311 27.02 -21.61 6.38
C THR A 311 26.31 -20.27 6.25
N PRO A 312 26.55 -19.29 7.16
CA PRO A 312 25.76 -18.07 7.25
C PRO A 312 25.83 -17.13 6.03
N ALA A 313 26.79 -17.36 5.13
CA ALA A 313 26.96 -16.61 3.88
C ALA A 313 26.71 -17.47 2.63
N LEU A 314 26.04 -18.62 2.77
CA LEU A 314 25.68 -19.51 1.66
C LEU A 314 24.26 -20.07 1.86
N TRP A 315 23.49 -20.14 0.75
CA TRP A 315 22.21 -20.80 0.74
C TRP A 315 22.32 -22.29 1.07
N SER A 316 21.50 -22.76 1.98
CA SER A 316 21.43 -24.18 2.38
C SER A 316 20.12 -24.49 3.07
N ASN A 317 19.81 -25.78 3.25
CA ASN A 317 18.67 -26.24 4.05
C ASN A 317 19.02 -26.36 5.55
N ASN A 318 20.18 -25.85 5.98
CA ASN A 318 20.71 -26.10 7.32
C ASN A 318 19.86 -25.45 8.44
N PHE A 319 19.06 -24.42 8.13
CA PHE A 319 18.10 -23.89 9.09
C PHE A 319 17.12 -24.98 9.57
N PHE A 320 16.47 -25.69 8.64
CA PHE A 320 15.54 -26.76 8.99
C PHE A 320 16.27 -27.99 9.53
N GLU A 321 17.47 -28.33 9.03
CA GLU A 321 18.28 -29.38 9.60
C GLU A 321 18.53 -29.13 11.10
N ASN A 322 18.95 -27.94 11.48
CA ASN A 322 19.16 -27.58 12.87
C ASN A 322 17.86 -27.53 13.66
N LEU A 323 16.79 -26.95 13.11
CA LEU A 323 15.51 -26.82 13.77
C LEU A 323 14.94 -28.19 14.18
N PHE A 324 15.07 -29.21 13.33
CA PHE A 324 14.46 -30.54 13.56
C PHE A 324 15.39 -31.57 14.21
N ASN A 325 16.70 -31.45 14.03
CA ASN A 325 17.64 -32.48 14.49
C ASN A 325 18.11 -32.27 15.95
N TYR A 326 17.86 -31.10 16.53
CA TYR A 326 18.25 -30.81 17.92
C TYR A 326 17.00 -30.59 18.80
N GLU A 327 17.17 -30.87 20.09
CA GLU A 327 16.32 -30.36 21.15
C GLU A 327 16.87 -28.99 21.61
N TRP A 328 16.00 -28.11 22.06
CA TRP A 328 16.31 -26.74 22.34
C TRP A 328 16.18 -26.38 23.81
N GLU A 329 17.14 -25.68 24.35
CA GLU A 329 17.15 -25.19 25.74
C GLU A 329 17.14 -23.66 25.75
N LEU A 330 16.25 -23.09 26.58
CA LEU A 330 16.19 -21.64 26.76
C LEU A 330 17.45 -21.12 27.44
N THR A 331 18.04 -20.08 26.87
CA THR A 331 19.23 -19.41 27.38
C THR A 331 19.09 -17.88 27.22
N LYS A 332 20.16 -17.17 27.58
CA LYS A 332 20.23 -15.72 27.38
C LYS A 332 21.46 -15.34 26.57
N SER A 333 21.31 -14.29 25.75
CA SER A 333 22.41 -13.65 25.07
C SER A 333 23.32 -12.91 26.06
N PRO A 334 24.51 -12.43 25.65
CA PRO A 334 25.33 -11.51 26.46
C PRO A 334 24.58 -10.22 26.85
N ALA A 335 23.67 -9.76 26.04
CA ALA A 335 22.78 -8.60 26.32
C ALA A 335 21.64 -8.93 27.30
N GLY A 336 21.41 -10.20 27.62
CA GLY A 336 20.34 -10.64 28.52
C GLY A 336 19.04 -11.06 27.84
N ALA A 337 18.92 -10.94 26.51
CA ALA A 337 17.74 -11.36 25.76
C ALA A 337 17.58 -12.88 25.73
N LYS A 338 16.32 -13.37 25.73
CA LYS A 338 16.01 -14.80 25.69
C LYS A 338 16.20 -15.35 24.27
N GLN A 339 16.96 -16.44 24.19
CA GLN A 339 17.18 -17.18 22.95
C GLN A 339 17.32 -18.67 23.27
N TRP A 340 17.40 -19.51 22.25
CA TRP A 340 17.48 -20.94 22.41
C TRP A 340 18.81 -21.47 21.89
N VAL A 341 19.40 -22.44 22.58
CA VAL A 341 20.61 -23.13 22.18
C VAL A 341 20.35 -24.62 22.02
N ALA A 342 20.98 -25.22 21.02
CA ALA A 342 20.86 -26.66 20.77
C ALA A 342 21.46 -27.46 21.89
N LYS A 343 20.65 -28.34 22.51
CA LYS A 343 21.04 -29.21 23.60
C LYS A 343 22.04 -30.26 23.08
N ASP A 344 23.10 -30.51 23.84
CA ASP A 344 24.12 -31.53 23.54
C ASP A 344 24.72 -31.49 22.12
N ALA A 345 24.55 -30.34 21.42
CA ALA A 345 25.05 -30.15 20.06
C ALA A 345 26.56 -29.86 20.03
N PRO A 346 27.25 -30.25 18.94
CA PRO A 346 28.63 -29.81 18.71
C PRO A 346 28.67 -28.31 18.35
N GLU A 347 29.81 -27.69 18.58
CA GLU A 347 30.08 -26.31 18.13
C GLU A 347 30.43 -26.33 16.64
N ILE A 348 29.46 -26.08 15.78
CA ILE A 348 29.61 -26.17 14.33
C ILE A 348 29.33 -24.83 13.61
N ILE A 349 28.82 -23.84 14.32
CA ILE A 349 28.51 -22.53 13.80
C ILE A 349 29.76 -21.65 13.87
N PRO A 350 30.28 -21.13 12.73
CA PRO A 350 31.48 -20.29 12.74
C PRO A 350 31.19 -18.95 13.43
N ASP A 351 32.21 -18.44 14.15
CA ASP A 351 32.18 -17.06 14.62
C ASP A 351 32.29 -16.08 13.43
N ALA A 352 31.56 -14.97 13.48
CA ALA A 352 31.53 -14.03 12.39
C ALA A 352 32.85 -13.29 12.13
N HIS A 353 33.66 -13.09 13.18
CA HIS A 353 34.86 -12.25 13.14
C HIS A 353 36.12 -12.90 13.68
N ILE A 354 36.01 -14.06 14.31
CA ILE A 354 37.16 -14.76 14.95
C ILE A 354 37.39 -16.09 14.22
N PRO A 355 38.38 -16.16 13.32
CA PRO A 355 38.69 -17.40 12.59
C PRO A 355 38.99 -18.58 13.52
N GLY A 356 38.42 -19.74 13.24
CA GLY A 356 38.63 -20.97 14.01
C GLY A 356 37.84 -21.07 15.32
N LYS A 357 37.07 -20.07 15.69
CA LYS A 357 36.12 -20.13 16.78
C LYS A 357 34.75 -20.57 16.26
N PHE A 358 34.12 -21.46 17.03
CA PHE A 358 32.78 -21.99 16.69
C PHE A 358 31.86 -21.89 17.90
N HIS A 359 30.55 -21.97 17.60
CA HIS A 359 29.45 -21.91 18.57
C HIS A 359 28.45 -23.05 18.32
N LYS A 360 27.62 -23.35 19.29
CA LYS A 360 26.46 -24.23 19.12
C LYS A 360 25.39 -23.54 18.26
N PRO A 361 24.55 -24.31 17.53
CA PRO A 361 23.37 -23.75 16.86
C PRO A 361 22.47 -23.03 17.86
N THR A 362 21.92 -21.89 17.43
CA THR A 362 21.00 -21.06 18.21
C THR A 362 19.76 -20.75 17.40
N MET A 363 18.65 -20.50 18.09
CA MET A 363 17.33 -20.14 17.50
C MET A 363 16.67 -19.04 18.33
N LEU A 364 15.78 -18.31 17.69
CA LEU A 364 14.84 -17.40 18.34
C LEU A 364 13.62 -18.16 18.85
N THR A 365 12.87 -17.59 19.77
CA THR A 365 11.56 -18.15 20.16
C THR A 365 10.61 -18.24 18.96
N THR A 366 10.62 -17.24 18.10
CA THR A 366 9.83 -17.22 16.87
C THR A 366 10.25 -18.29 15.84
N ASP A 367 11.50 -18.73 15.83
CA ASP A 367 11.95 -19.84 14.97
C ASP A 367 11.36 -21.18 15.43
N LEU A 368 11.28 -21.39 16.74
CA LEU A 368 10.69 -22.63 17.28
C LEU A 368 9.20 -22.75 16.94
N THR A 369 8.53 -21.63 16.74
CA THR A 369 7.14 -21.61 16.23
C THR A 369 7.01 -22.39 14.92
N LEU A 370 8.00 -22.29 14.03
CA LEU A 370 8.01 -23.00 12.75
C LEU A 370 8.07 -24.53 12.88
N ARG A 371 8.52 -25.05 14.06
CA ARG A 371 8.51 -26.50 14.36
C ARG A 371 7.24 -26.91 15.11
N PHE A 372 6.78 -26.11 16.05
CA PHE A 372 5.82 -26.54 17.06
C PHE A 372 4.37 -26.09 16.80
N ASP A 373 4.14 -25.00 16.05
CA ASP A 373 2.80 -24.66 15.57
C ASP A 373 2.33 -25.74 14.57
N PRO A 374 1.11 -26.29 14.71
CA PRO A 374 0.66 -27.41 13.90
C PRO A 374 0.67 -27.19 12.39
N GLU A 375 0.34 -25.97 11.92
CA GLU A 375 0.31 -25.68 10.48
C GLU A 375 1.70 -25.28 9.97
N PHE A 376 2.39 -24.39 10.65
CA PHE A 376 3.78 -24.05 10.30
C PHE A 376 4.69 -25.28 10.35
N GLY A 377 4.51 -26.17 11.33
CA GLY A 377 5.29 -27.39 11.46
C GLY A 377 5.14 -28.37 10.30
N LYS A 378 3.94 -28.48 9.71
CA LYS A 378 3.71 -29.28 8.49
C LYS A 378 4.47 -28.71 7.30
N ILE A 379 4.38 -27.39 7.10
CA ILE A 379 5.05 -26.68 6.02
C ILE A 379 6.58 -26.78 6.18
N SER A 380 7.08 -26.52 7.39
CA SER A 380 8.50 -26.62 7.72
C SER A 380 9.04 -28.04 7.52
N ARG A 381 8.25 -29.08 7.88
CA ARG A 381 8.62 -30.46 7.65
C ARG A 381 8.71 -30.78 6.17
N HIS A 382 7.75 -30.30 5.37
CA HIS A 382 7.79 -30.43 3.91
C HIS A 382 9.05 -29.79 3.33
N PHE A 383 9.37 -28.57 3.73
CA PHE A 383 10.58 -27.87 3.28
C PHE A 383 11.89 -28.50 3.76
N TYR A 384 11.88 -29.14 4.92
CA TYR A 384 13.02 -29.93 5.39
C TYR A 384 13.25 -31.17 4.50
N GLU A 385 12.19 -31.85 4.10
CA GLU A 385 12.21 -33.07 3.28
C GLU A 385 12.44 -32.77 1.79
N ASP A 386 11.96 -31.61 1.31
CA ASP A 386 12.12 -31.13 -0.07
C ASP A 386 12.77 -29.75 -0.13
N PRO A 387 14.12 -29.68 -0.13
CA PRO A 387 14.84 -28.41 -0.21
C PRO A 387 14.57 -27.60 -1.49
N GLN A 388 14.12 -28.27 -2.58
CA GLN A 388 13.78 -27.56 -3.81
C GLN A 388 12.43 -26.83 -3.67
N ALA A 389 11.45 -27.46 -3.06
CA ALA A 389 10.17 -26.80 -2.74
C ALA A 389 10.40 -25.57 -1.83
N PHE A 390 11.31 -25.68 -0.85
CA PHE A 390 11.71 -24.55 -0.01
C PHE A 390 12.32 -23.41 -0.83
N ALA A 391 13.27 -23.73 -1.71
CA ALA A 391 13.92 -22.71 -2.53
C ALA A 391 12.90 -22.00 -3.47
N ASP A 392 11.98 -22.75 -4.08
CA ASP A 392 10.97 -22.20 -4.98
C ASP A 392 9.96 -21.32 -4.21
N ALA A 393 9.51 -21.77 -3.03
CA ALA A 393 8.61 -21.02 -2.16
C ALA A 393 9.28 -19.71 -1.67
N PHE A 394 10.52 -19.76 -1.22
CA PHE A 394 11.26 -18.57 -0.78
C PHE A 394 11.49 -17.59 -1.93
N ALA A 395 11.86 -18.06 -3.12
CA ALA A 395 12.07 -17.19 -4.28
C ALA A 395 10.79 -16.41 -4.65
N ARG A 396 9.63 -17.09 -4.66
CA ARG A 396 8.33 -16.48 -4.95
C ARG A 396 7.86 -15.54 -3.84
N ALA A 397 8.00 -15.95 -2.59
CA ALA A 397 7.61 -15.12 -1.44
C ALA A 397 8.50 -13.87 -1.31
N TRP A 398 9.81 -13.98 -1.56
CA TRP A 398 10.72 -12.83 -1.60
C TRP A 398 10.36 -11.86 -2.72
N PHE A 399 10.03 -12.38 -3.92
CA PHE A 399 9.59 -11.55 -5.03
C PHE A 399 8.28 -10.83 -4.69
N LYS A 400 7.30 -11.53 -4.09
CA LYS A 400 6.05 -10.93 -3.63
C LYS A 400 6.29 -9.85 -2.57
N LEU A 401 7.10 -10.12 -1.55
CA LEU A 401 7.45 -9.16 -0.50
C LEU A 401 7.98 -7.84 -1.10
N THR A 402 8.87 -7.95 -2.07
CA THR A 402 9.60 -6.81 -2.64
C THR A 402 8.90 -6.11 -3.81
N HIS A 403 7.82 -6.69 -4.37
CA HIS A 403 7.13 -6.15 -5.55
C HIS A 403 5.62 -5.97 -5.37
N ARG A 404 5.05 -6.35 -4.22
CA ARG A 404 3.60 -6.32 -3.97
C ARG A 404 2.99 -4.92 -4.14
N ASP A 405 3.75 -3.88 -3.86
CA ASP A 405 3.37 -2.48 -3.93
C ASP A 405 3.62 -1.81 -5.30
N MET A 406 4.04 -2.58 -6.31
CA MET A 406 4.37 -2.03 -7.63
C MET A 406 3.22 -2.05 -8.65
N GLY A 407 2.13 -2.74 -8.33
CA GLY A 407 1.01 -2.95 -9.28
C GLY A 407 1.32 -4.01 -10.35
N PRO A 408 0.70 -3.90 -11.54
CA PRO A 408 0.81 -4.93 -12.59
C PRO A 408 2.20 -4.99 -13.20
N ILE A 409 2.54 -6.18 -13.72
CA ILE A 409 3.85 -6.48 -14.32
C ILE A 409 4.21 -5.53 -15.49
N ALA A 410 3.22 -4.94 -16.16
CA ALA A 410 3.44 -3.97 -17.23
C ALA A 410 4.23 -2.71 -16.78
N ARG A 411 4.28 -2.45 -15.48
CA ARG A 411 5.07 -1.34 -14.90
C ARG A 411 6.52 -1.70 -14.59
N TYR A 412 6.88 -2.98 -14.66
CA TYR A 412 8.22 -3.43 -14.26
C TYR A 412 9.24 -3.18 -15.36
N LEU A 413 10.42 -2.71 -14.97
CA LEU A 413 11.51 -2.36 -15.86
C LEU A 413 12.71 -3.29 -15.63
N GLY A 414 13.46 -3.53 -16.69
CA GLY A 414 14.75 -4.23 -16.63
C GLY A 414 14.74 -5.65 -17.22
N PRO A 415 15.94 -6.23 -17.35
CA PRO A 415 16.12 -7.49 -18.05
C PRO A 415 15.79 -8.74 -17.21
N GLU A 416 15.57 -8.58 -15.90
CA GLU A 416 15.30 -9.68 -14.98
C GLU A 416 13.83 -9.75 -14.54
N VAL A 417 12.94 -9.00 -15.23
CA VAL A 417 11.51 -9.09 -15.01
C VAL A 417 11.03 -10.50 -15.35
N PRO A 418 10.36 -11.21 -14.41
CA PRO A 418 9.85 -12.54 -14.68
C PRO A 418 8.88 -12.58 -15.86
N LYS A 419 8.89 -13.67 -16.62
CA LYS A 419 7.90 -13.87 -17.68
C LYS A 419 6.56 -14.38 -17.15
N GLU A 420 6.59 -15.03 -16.01
CA GLU A 420 5.40 -15.52 -15.31
C GLU A 420 4.73 -14.36 -14.60
N GLU A 421 3.46 -14.13 -14.90
CA GLU A 421 2.62 -13.18 -14.20
C GLU A 421 1.91 -13.89 -13.04
N LEU A 422 2.05 -13.36 -11.85
CA LEU A 422 1.50 -13.97 -10.62
C LEU A 422 0.11 -13.42 -10.32
N ILE A 423 -0.75 -14.24 -9.72
CA ILE A 423 -2.15 -13.88 -9.48
C ILE A 423 -2.32 -12.59 -8.65
N TRP A 424 -1.43 -12.35 -7.69
CA TRP A 424 -1.45 -11.16 -6.85
C TRP A 424 -1.02 -9.86 -7.57
N GLN A 425 -0.53 -9.95 -8.81
CA GLN A 425 -0.24 -8.81 -9.68
C GLN A 425 -1.48 -8.30 -10.42
N ASP A 426 -2.65 -8.87 -10.13
CA ASP A 426 -3.95 -8.55 -10.73
C ASP A 426 -3.91 -8.64 -12.28
N PRO A 427 -3.55 -9.81 -12.85
CA PRO A 427 -3.27 -9.96 -14.27
C PRO A 427 -4.47 -9.58 -15.15
N ILE A 428 -4.17 -8.91 -16.26
CA ILE A 428 -5.16 -8.48 -17.26
C ILE A 428 -4.68 -8.97 -18.63
N PRO A 429 -5.55 -9.52 -19.49
CA PRO A 429 -5.17 -9.94 -20.83
C PRO A 429 -4.55 -8.80 -21.63
N ALA A 430 -3.50 -9.07 -22.38
CA ALA A 430 -2.93 -8.10 -23.30
C ALA A 430 -3.90 -7.80 -24.45
N VAL A 431 -3.87 -6.57 -24.96
CA VAL A 431 -4.61 -6.18 -26.16
C VAL A 431 -4.11 -7.00 -27.36
N ASN A 432 -4.99 -7.80 -27.96
CA ASN A 432 -4.69 -8.72 -29.05
C ASN A 432 -5.51 -8.47 -30.33
N HIS A 433 -6.11 -7.30 -30.43
CA HIS A 433 -6.96 -6.88 -31.55
C HIS A 433 -6.76 -5.39 -31.86
N PRO A 434 -7.12 -4.92 -33.07
CA PRO A 434 -7.16 -3.50 -33.37
C PRO A 434 -8.14 -2.77 -32.45
N LEU A 435 -7.73 -1.59 -31.98
CA LEU A 435 -8.57 -0.74 -31.13
C LEU A 435 -9.64 -0.03 -31.95
N ILE A 436 -10.70 0.38 -31.29
CA ILE A 436 -11.77 1.24 -31.83
C ILE A 436 -11.22 2.63 -32.12
N ASP A 437 -11.76 3.29 -33.16
CA ASP A 437 -11.44 4.68 -33.51
C ASP A 437 -12.57 5.65 -33.13
N ASP A 438 -12.39 6.94 -33.43
CA ASP A 438 -13.33 8.00 -33.09
C ASP A 438 -14.74 7.77 -33.67
N LYS A 439 -14.86 7.11 -34.84
CA LYS A 439 -16.16 6.79 -35.43
C LYS A 439 -16.87 5.69 -34.65
N ASP A 440 -16.11 4.69 -34.23
CA ASP A 440 -16.63 3.61 -33.40
C ASP A 440 -17.06 4.15 -32.04
N VAL A 441 -16.25 5.04 -31.44
CA VAL A 441 -16.59 5.72 -30.18
C VAL A 441 -17.89 6.52 -30.31
N ALA A 442 -18.06 7.27 -31.41
CA ALA A 442 -19.29 8.01 -31.64
C ALA A 442 -20.53 7.10 -31.76
N LEU A 443 -20.41 5.99 -32.49
CA LEU A 443 -21.46 4.96 -32.62
C LEU A 443 -21.81 4.35 -31.24
N LEU A 444 -20.80 3.98 -30.47
CA LEU A 444 -21.00 3.41 -29.12
C LEU A 444 -21.65 4.40 -28.16
N LYS A 445 -21.32 5.69 -28.24
CA LYS A 445 -21.99 6.75 -27.48
C LYS A 445 -23.47 6.84 -27.82
N GLU A 446 -23.84 6.76 -29.09
CA GLU A 446 -25.26 6.74 -29.54
C GLU A 446 -25.99 5.51 -28.98
N GLN A 447 -25.38 4.33 -29.03
CA GLN A 447 -25.97 3.10 -28.50
C GLN A 447 -26.17 3.16 -26.98
N ILE A 448 -25.17 3.69 -26.22
CA ILE A 448 -25.27 3.90 -24.78
C ILE A 448 -26.45 4.85 -24.45
N LEU A 449 -26.58 5.95 -25.18
CA LEU A 449 -27.71 6.90 -25.01
C LEU A 449 -29.06 6.26 -25.29
N ALA A 450 -29.15 5.34 -26.26
CA ALA A 450 -30.35 4.61 -26.59
C ALA A 450 -30.75 3.54 -25.57
N ALA A 451 -29.82 3.12 -24.67
CA ALA A 451 -30.07 2.05 -23.72
C ALA A 451 -31.00 2.42 -22.56
N SER A 452 -31.53 3.64 -22.53
CA SER A 452 -32.48 4.16 -21.50
C SER A 452 -31.94 4.05 -20.06
N LEU A 453 -30.62 4.18 -19.88
CA LEU A 453 -29.99 4.28 -18.59
C LEU A 453 -29.89 5.75 -18.15
N SER A 454 -30.10 5.99 -16.86
CA SER A 454 -30.00 7.35 -16.31
C SER A 454 -28.53 7.78 -16.18
N VAL A 455 -28.31 9.10 -16.12
CA VAL A 455 -26.98 9.68 -15.85
C VAL A 455 -26.39 9.10 -14.55
N ALA A 456 -27.20 9.01 -13.50
CA ALA A 456 -26.76 8.46 -12.21
C ALA A 456 -26.29 7.01 -12.32
N GLU A 457 -27.00 6.15 -13.06
CA GLU A 457 -26.62 4.75 -13.28
C GLU A 457 -25.31 4.63 -14.05
N LEU A 458 -25.15 5.41 -15.13
CA LEU A 458 -23.92 5.39 -15.94
C LEU A 458 -22.70 5.87 -15.15
N VAL A 459 -22.83 7.01 -14.49
CA VAL A 459 -21.74 7.65 -13.75
C VAL A 459 -21.36 6.83 -12.50
N SER A 460 -22.34 6.34 -11.73
CA SER A 460 -22.05 5.55 -10.53
C SER A 460 -21.36 4.22 -10.85
N THR A 461 -21.71 3.58 -11.98
CA THR A 461 -21.09 2.32 -12.41
C THR A 461 -19.63 2.54 -12.84
N ALA A 462 -19.36 3.59 -13.63
CA ALA A 462 -17.99 3.90 -14.04
C ALA A 462 -17.13 4.31 -12.83
N TRP A 463 -17.66 5.12 -11.93
CA TRP A 463 -17.01 5.47 -10.68
C TRP A 463 -16.69 4.23 -9.82
N ALA A 464 -17.66 3.36 -9.61
CA ALA A 464 -17.50 2.12 -8.86
C ALA A 464 -16.40 1.22 -9.42
N SER A 465 -16.24 1.19 -10.74
CA SER A 465 -15.16 0.46 -11.42
C SER A 465 -13.81 1.12 -11.19
N ALA A 466 -13.69 2.41 -11.51
CA ALA A 466 -12.41 3.12 -11.51
C ALA A 466 -11.89 3.47 -10.11
N SER A 467 -12.77 3.81 -9.18
CA SER A 467 -12.40 4.32 -7.86
C SER A 467 -11.90 3.25 -6.87
N THR A 468 -11.81 2.00 -7.29
CA THR A 468 -11.09 0.96 -6.54
C THR A 468 -9.57 1.12 -6.61
N PHE A 469 -9.08 1.94 -7.54
CA PHE A 469 -7.65 2.21 -7.67
C PHE A 469 -7.05 2.79 -6.39
N ARG A 470 -5.86 2.31 -6.06
CA ARG A 470 -5.04 2.81 -4.96
C ARG A 470 -3.68 3.29 -5.50
N GLY A 471 -3.40 4.57 -5.34
CA GLY A 471 -2.11 5.17 -5.73
C GLY A 471 -0.93 4.65 -4.90
N SER A 472 -1.20 4.05 -3.73
CA SER A 472 -0.20 3.46 -2.84
C SER A 472 0.47 2.22 -3.44
N ASP A 473 -0.30 1.23 -3.89
CA ASP A 473 0.20 -0.04 -4.44
C ASP A 473 -0.21 -0.31 -5.89
N LYS A 474 -0.86 0.64 -6.54
CA LYS A 474 -1.26 0.58 -7.95
C LYS A 474 -2.25 -0.55 -8.27
N ARG A 475 -3.02 -1.02 -7.28
CA ARG A 475 -4.07 -2.01 -7.45
C ARG A 475 -5.42 -1.37 -7.73
N GLY A 476 -6.35 -2.17 -8.23
CA GLY A 476 -7.70 -1.73 -8.57
C GLY A 476 -7.75 -0.94 -9.88
N GLY A 477 -8.84 -0.19 -10.08
CA GLY A 477 -9.08 0.59 -11.29
C GLY A 477 -10.08 -0.05 -12.24
N ALA A 478 -10.36 0.64 -13.35
CA ALA A 478 -11.36 0.22 -14.32
C ALA A 478 -10.91 -0.90 -15.26
N ASN A 479 -9.59 -1.03 -15.48
CA ASN A 479 -9.03 -2.04 -16.35
C ASN A 479 -9.26 -3.43 -15.76
N GLY A 480 -9.66 -4.39 -16.61
CA GLY A 480 -10.08 -5.71 -16.17
C GLY A 480 -11.59 -5.86 -15.97
N ALA A 481 -12.35 -4.77 -15.90
CA ALA A 481 -13.80 -4.79 -15.61
C ALA A 481 -14.17 -5.71 -14.42
N ARG A 482 -13.34 -5.74 -13.38
CA ARG A 482 -13.55 -6.63 -12.23
C ARG A 482 -14.81 -6.33 -11.43
N ILE A 483 -15.42 -5.16 -11.67
CA ILE A 483 -16.72 -4.81 -11.10
C ILE A 483 -17.82 -5.83 -11.44
N ARG A 484 -17.69 -6.61 -12.53
CA ARG A 484 -18.62 -7.68 -12.91
C ARG A 484 -18.31 -9.03 -12.26
N LEU A 485 -17.19 -9.15 -11.58
CA LEU A 485 -16.65 -10.37 -10.98
C LEU A 485 -16.78 -10.36 -9.46
N ALA A 486 -16.75 -11.54 -8.84
CA ALA A 486 -16.57 -11.62 -7.40
C ALA A 486 -15.14 -11.16 -7.00
N PRO A 487 -14.98 -10.46 -5.85
CA PRO A 487 -16.04 -10.10 -4.90
C PRO A 487 -16.73 -8.77 -5.24
N GLN A 488 -16.20 -7.96 -6.15
CA GLN A 488 -16.58 -6.55 -6.36
C GLN A 488 -18.05 -6.35 -6.77
N LYS A 489 -18.61 -7.28 -7.56
CA LYS A 489 -20.02 -7.20 -8.00
C LYS A 489 -21.02 -7.30 -6.85
N GLU A 490 -20.60 -7.82 -5.69
CA GLU A 490 -21.45 -8.09 -4.54
C GLU A 490 -21.35 -7.01 -3.47
N TRP A 491 -20.41 -6.08 -3.58
CA TRP A 491 -20.21 -5.01 -2.61
C TRP A 491 -21.44 -4.10 -2.50
N ALA A 492 -21.91 -3.89 -1.28
CA ALA A 492 -23.13 -3.09 -1.02
C ALA A 492 -23.05 -1.67 -1.60
N VAL A 493 -21.87 -1.05 -1.53
CA VAL A 493 -21.61 0.28 -2.09
C VAL A 493 -21.85 0.35 -3.60
N ASN A 494 -21.78 -0.76 -4.32
CA ASN A 494 -22.00 -0.85 -5.76
C ASN A 494 -23.45 -1.07 -6.14
N GLN A 495 -24.35 -1.20 -5.16
CA GLN A 495 -25.80 -1.43 -5.38
C GLN A 495 -26.04 -2.58 -6.39
N PRO A 496 -25.82 -3.87 -6.01
CA PRO A 496 -25.70 -5.01 -6.93
C PRO A 496 -26.83 -5.13 -7.96
N ALA A 497 -28.08 -4.81 -7.57
CA ALA A 497 -29.23 -4.87 -8.50
C ALA A 497 -29.15 -3.82 -9.62
N GLN A 498 -28.77 -2.58 -9.26
CA GLN A 498 -28.56 -1.50 -10.25
C GLN A 498 -27.36 -1.82 -11.13
N LEU A 499 -26.26 -2.28 -10.52
CA LEU A 499 -25.05 -2.67 -11.23
C LEU A 499 -25.36 -3.75 -12.28
N ALA A 500 -26.08 -4.81 -11.90
CA ALA A 500 -26.44 -5.89 -12.80
C ALA A 500 -27.26 -5.39 -14.02
N LYS A 501 -28.21 -4.46 -13.81
CA LYS A 501 -28.98 -3.82 -14.88
C LYS A 501 -28.08 -3.09 -15.89
N VAL A 502 -27.14 -2.28 -15.38
CA VAL A 502 -26.23 -1.51 -16.22
C VAL A 502 -25.28 -2.43 -16.99
N LEU A 503 -24.67 -3.41 -16.30
CA LEU A 503 -23.76 -4.35 -16.93
C LEU A 503 -24.45 -5.18 -18.02
N GLN A 504 -25.69 -5.62 -17.82
CA GLN A 504 -26.46 -6.36 -18.82
C GLN A 504 -26.67 -5.52 -20.10
N ALA A 505 -26.99 -4.22 -19.95
CA ALA A 505 -27.17 -3.33 -21.10
C ALA A 505 -25.85 -3.11 -21.85
N LEU A 506 -24.76 -2.87 -21.14
CA LEU A 506 -23.44 -2.66 -21.74
C LEU A 506 -22.89 -3.94 -22.39
N ASP A 507 -23.10 -5.11 -21.80
CA ASP A 507 -22.74 -6.41 -22.40
C ASP A 507 -23.47 -6.62 -23.74
N GLY A 508 -24.77 -6.30 -23.80
CA GLY A 508 -25.53 -6.36 -25.05
C GLY A 508 -24.96 -5.44 -26.14
N ILE A 509 -24.53 -4.22 -25.78
CA ILE A 509 -23.88 -3.27 -26.69
C ILE A 509 -22.51 -3.84 -27.14
N GLN A 510 -21.71 -4.36 -26.22
CA GLN A 510 -20.41 -4.98 -26.54
C GLN A 510 -20.57 -6.10 -27.54
N GLN A 511 -21.48 -7.04 -27.29
CA GLN A 511 -21.71 -8.19 -28.16
C GLN A 511 -22.17 -7.75 -29.55
N ALA A 512 -23.13 -6.84 -29.65
CA ALA A 512 -23.64 -6.32 -30.93
C ALA A 512 -22.53 -5.61 -31.73
N PHE A 513 -21.76 -4.75 -31.08
CA PHE A 513 -20.64 -4.05 -31.72
C PHE A 513 -19.58 -5.03 -32.19
N ASN A 514 -19.10 -5.90 -31.31
CA ASN A 514 -18.02 -6.86 -31.63
C ASN A 514 -18.41 -7.87 -32.71
N ALA A 515 -19.71 -8.17 -32.88
CA ALA A 515 -20.21 -9.02 -33.96
C ALA A 515 -20.27 -8.31 -35.32
N SER A 516 -20.44 -6.99 -35.35
CA SER A 516 -20.62 -6.19 -36.56
C SER A 516 -19.38 -5.38 -36.97
N ALA A 517 -18.42 -5.20 -36.08
CA ALA A 517 -17.23 -4.39 -36.31
C ALA A 517 -16.37 -4.96 -37.44
N THR A 518 -15.88 -4.09 -38.31
CA THR A 518 -15.01 -4.43 -39.44
C THR A 518 -13.54 -4.32 -39.05
N GLY A 519 -12.67 -5.01 -39.81
CA GLY A 519 -11.22 -4.94 -39.59
C GLY A 519 -10.72 -5.63 -38.32
N GLY A 520 -11.55 -6.47 -37.69
CA GLY A 520 -11.16 -7.18 -36.46
C GLY A 520 -11.16 -6.32 -35.20
N LYS A 521 -11.66 -5.09 -35.26
CA LYS A 521 -11.79 -4.20 -34.11
C LYS A 521 -12.72 -4.79 -33.04
N ARG A 522 -12.40 -4.53 -31.79
CA ARG A 522 -13.24 -4.92 -30.64
C ARG A 522 -13.20 -3.84 -29.56
N VAL A 523 -14.25 -3.82 -28.76
CA VAL A 523 -14.32 -3.04 -27.52
C VAL A 523 -14.46 -3.99 -26.34
N SER A 524 -13.71 -3.72 -25.26
CA SER A 524 -13.87 -4.42 -23.99
C SER A 524 -15.03 -3.87 -23.18
N LEU A 525 -15.54 -4.65 -22.24
CA LEU A 525 -16.53 -4.15 -21.29
C LEU A 525 -15.92 -3.09 -20.37
N ALA A 526 -14.64 -3.21 -20.02
CA ALA A 526 -13.90 -2.21 -19.26
C ALA A 526 -13.92 -0.83 -19.94
N ASP A 527 -13.63 -0.78 -21.24
CA ASP A 527 -13.72 0.45 -22.04
C ASP A 527 -15.14 0.97 -22.12
N LEU A 528 -16.14 0.09 -22.32
CA LEU A 528 -17.56 0.50 -22.37
C LEU A 528 -18.07 1.08 -21.06
N ILE A 529 -17.66 0.54 -19.91
CA ILE A 529 -18.03 1.08 -18.59
C ILE A 529 -17.52 2.52 -18.45
N VAL A 530 -16.24 2.76 -18.78
CA VAL A 530 -15.64 4.10 -18.72
C VAL A 530 -16.28 5.05 -19.71
N LEU A 531 -16.50 4.59 -20.94
CA LEU A 531 -17.18 5.38 -21.98
C LEU A 531 -18.62 5.74 -21.59
N ALA A 532 -19.34 4.79 -20.97
CA ALA A 532 -20.71 5.02 -20.49
C ALA A 532 -20.78 6.09 -19.40
N GLY A 533 -19.84 6.07 -18.45
CA GLY A 533 -19.71 7.15 -17.46
C GLY A 533 -19.43 8.50 -18.11
N SER A 534 -18.53 8.53 -19.10
CA SER A 534 -18.19 9.76 -19.85
C SER A 534 -19.40 10.29 -20.63
N VAL A 535 -20.21 9.42 -21.24
CA VAL A 535 -21.48 9.80 -21.89
C VAL A 535 -22.44 10.41 -20.87
N GLY A 536 -22.56 9.83 -19.68
CA GLY A 536 -23.38 10.37 -18.59
C GLY A 536 -22.95 11.78 -18.20
N VAL A 537 -21.65 12.02 -18.05
CA VAL A 537 -21.07 13.34 -17.74
C VAL A 537 -21.34 14.34 -18.86
N GLU A 538 -21.13 13.97 -20.13
CA GLU A 538 -21.41 14.83 -21.29
C GLU A 538 -22.88 15.24 -21.36
N GLN A 539 -23.80 14.31 -21.12
CA GLN A 539 -25.23 14.59 -21.10
C GLN A 539 -25.62 15.53 -19.96
N ALA A 540 -25.07 15.34 -18.79
CA ALA A 540 -25.29 16.18 -17.62
C ALA A 540 -24.76 17.61 -17.83
N ALA A 541 -23.57 17.75 -18.41
CA ALA A 541 -23.00 19.04 -18.78
C ALA A 541 -23.83 19.76 -19.82
N LYS A 542 -24.29 19.04 -20.85
CA LYS A 542 -25.20 19.59 -21.87
C LYS A 542 -26.51 20.13 -21.26
N ARG A 543 -27.09 19.42 -20.28
CA ARG A 543 -28.25 19.88 -19.52
C ARG A 543 -27.97 21.18 -18.74
N ALA A 544 -26.74 21.34 -18.24
CA ALA A 544 -26.28 22.57 -17.60
C ALA A 544 -25.98 23.72 -18.57
N GLY A 545 -26.12 23.50 -19.89
CA GLY A 545 -25.82 24.48 -20.92
C GLY A 545 -24.35 24.59 -21.29
N VAL A 546 -23.52 23.65 -20.87
CA VAL A 546 -22.07 23.62 -21.15
C VAL A 546 -21.75 22.44 -22.06
N ALA A 547 -21.26 22.71 -23.26
CA ALA A 547 -20.84 21.66 -24.19
C ALA A 547 -19.40 21.24 -23.87
N VAL A 548 -19.22 19.98 -23.53
CA VAL A 548 -17.90 19.37 -23.27
C VAL A 548 -17.81 18.01 -23.94
N THR A 549 -16.60 17.63 -24.29
CA THR A 549 -16.24 16.25 -24.64
C THR A 549 -15.35 15.71 -23.55
N VAL A 550 -15.73 14.60 -22.95
CA VAL A 550 -14.91 13.91 -21.96
C VAL A 550 -13.85 13.09 -22.69
N PRO A 551 -12.56 13.31 -22.45
CA PRO A 551 -11.50 12.54 -23.06
C PRO A 551 -11.64 11.04 -22.78
N PHE A 552 -11.50 10.23 -23.82
CA PHE A 552 -11.56 8.78 -23.72
C PHE A 552 -10.49 8.15 -24.60
N THR A 553 -9.73 7.21 -24.05
CA THR A 553 -8.73 6.42 -24.80
C THR A 553 -9.05 4.94 -24.63
N PRO A 554 -9.29 4.19 -25.73
CA PRO A 554 -9.53 2.75 -25.66
C PRO A 554 -8.26 1.98 -25.32
N GLY A 555 -8.41 0.69 -24.97
CA GLY A 555 -7.27 -0.22 -24.74
C GLY A 555 -7.32 -0.96 -23.41
N ARG A 556 -8.37 -0.77 -22.61
CA ARG A 556 -8.64 -1.63 -21.44
C ARG A 556 -9.11 -3.00 -21.92
N MET A 557 -8.84 -4.02 -21.13
CA MET A 557 -9.23 -5.40 -21.40
C MET A 557 -10.05 -5.97 -20.23
N ASP A 558 -10.71 -7.09 -20.48
CA ASP A 558 -11.58 -7.74 -19.51
C ASP A 558 -10.86 -8.93 -18.86
N ALA A 559 -10.62 -8.87 -17.56
CA ALA A 559 -10.09 -9.98 -16.80
C ALA A 559 -11.14 -11.08 -16.59
N SER A 560 -10.68 -12.31 -16.41
CA SER A 560 -11.52 -13.43 -16.02
C SER A 560 -11.60 -13.59 -14.48
N GLN A 561 -12.54 -14.41 -13.99
CA GLN A 561 -12.59 -14.75 -12.57
C GLN A 561 -11.31 -15.49 -12.13
N ALA A 562 -10.74 -16.35 -13.00
CA ALA A 562 -9.49 -17.05 -12.72
C ALA A 562 -8.26 -16.12 -12.63
N GLN A 563 -8.34 -14.92 -13.19
CA GLN A 563 -7.33 -13.87 -13.08
C GLN A 563 -7.60 -12.90 -11.90
N THR A 564 -8.56 -13.20 -11.06
CA THR A 564 -8.94 -12.37 -9.91
C THR A 564 -8.77 -13.16 -8.63
N ASP A 565 -7.78 -12.81 -7.84
CA ASP A 565 -7.56 -13.34 -6.49
C ASP A 565 -8.64 -12.75 -5.57
N VAL A 566 -9.72 -13.52 -5.35
CA VAL A 566 -10.92 -13.05 -4.65
C VAL A 566 -10.61 -12.54 -3.25
N ASP A 567 -9.84 -13.30 -2.48
CA ASP A 567 -9.52 -12.97 -1.08
C ASP A 567 -8.62 -11.72 -1.03
N SER A 568 -7.59 -11.68 -1.86
CA SER A 568 -6.70 -10.54 -1.95
C SER A 568 -7.39 -9.29 -2.52
N PHE A 569 -8.41 -9.45 -3.39
CA PHE A 569 -9.15 -8.34 -3.97
C PHE A 569 -10.22 -7.79 -3.02
N ALA A 570 -10.69 -8.57 -2.06
CA ALA A 570 -11.69 -8.15 -1.07
C ALA A 570 -11.24 -6.93 -0.26
N VAL A 571 -9.94 -6.79 0.01
CA VAL A 571 -9.40 -5.61 0.74
C VAL A 571 -9.58 -4.27 0.01
N LEU A 572 -9.98 -4.29 -1.28
CA LEU A 572 -10.29 -3.09 -2.05
C LEU A 572 -11.73 -2.60 -1.83
N GLU A 573 -12.58 -3.34 -1.10
CA GLU A 573 -13.92 -2.90 -0.75
C GLU A 573 -13.84 -1.61 0.09
N PRO A 574 -14.51 -0.53 -0.36
CA PRO A 574 -14.48 0.71 0.40
C PRO A 574 -15.22 0.57 1.73
N LEU A 575 -14.54 0.81 2.84
CA LEU A 575 -15.17 0.98 4.16
C LEU A 575 -16.11 2.17 4.17
N ALA A 576 -15.76 3.22 3.44
CA ALA A 576 -16.59 4.37 3.13
C ALA A 576 -16.21 4.94 1.75
N ASP A 577 -17.18 5.54 1.06
CA ASP A 577 -16.95 6.28 -0.19
C ASP A 577 -17.70 7.62 -0.14
N GLY A 578 -17.02 8.66 0.32
CA GLY A 578 -17.57 9.99 0.45
C GLY A 578 -18.05 10.60 -0.89
N PHE A 579 -17.48 10.16 -2.02
CA PHE A 579 -17.92 10.61 -3.34
C PHE A 579 -19.33 10.10 -3.72
N ARG A 580 -19.70 8.89 -3.26
CA ARG A 580 -21.03 8.31 -3.42
C ARG A 580 -21.91 8.46 -2.16
N ASN A 581 -21.49 9.26 -1.20
CA ASN A 581 -22.14 9.45 0.10
C ASN A 581 -22.44 8.15 0.85
N TYR A 582 -21.53 7.19 0.73
CA TYR A 582 -21.56 5.90 1.42
C TYR A 582 -20.63 5.97 2.62
N ALA A 583 -21.18 5.84 3.80
CA ALA A 583 -20.39 5.91 5.05
C ALA A 583 -20.11 4.52 5.65
N GLY A 584 -20.86 3.48 5.26
CA GLY A 584 -20.71 2.15 5.85
C GLY A 584 -20.78 2.22 7.39
N GLU A 585 -19.85 1.55 8.04
CA GLU A 585 -19.68 1.57 9.50
C GLU A 585 -18.91 2.81 10.00
N CYS A 586 -18.38 3.62 9.08
CA CYS A 586 -17.53 4.79 9.39
C CYS A 586 -18.30 6.11 9.44
N ALA A 587 -19.61 6.10 9.69
CA ALA A 587 -20.45 7.30 9.67
C ALA A 587 -19.95 8.43 10.61
N GLY A 588 -19.31 8.10 11.72
CA GLY A 588 -18.74 9.08 12.68
C GLY A 588 -17.47 9.79 12.15
N PHE A 589 -16.84 9.28 11.08
CA PHE A 589 -15.56 9.77 10.54
C PHE A 589 -15.58 9.85 9.03
N ALA A 590 -16.76 9.96 8.44
CA ALA A 590 -16.94 9.88 7.00
C ALA A 590 -16.12 10.95 6.22
N GLU A 591 -15.94 12.14 6.81
CA GLU A 591 -15.11 13.21 6.23
C GLU A 591 -13.61 12.88 6.24
N THR A 592 -13.12 12.14 7.23
CA THR A 592 -11.74 11.65 7.27
C THR A 592 -11.53 10.56 6.23
N MET A 593 -12.50 9.65 6.09
CA MET A 593 -12.48 8.60 5.06
C MET A 593 -12.57 9.15 3.63
N LEU A 594 -13.23 10.32 3.44
CA LEU A 594 -13.23 11.02 2.16
C LEU A 594 -11.81 11.45 1.77
N ILE A 595 -11.06 12.02 2.71
CA ILE A 595 -9.69 12.48 2.46
C ILE A 595 -8.77 11.28 2.19
N ASP A 596 -8.89 10.22 2.97
CA ASP A 596 -8.16 8.97 2.75
C ASP A 596 -8.40 8.41 1.34
N LYS A 597 -9.67 8.33 0.93
CA LYS A 597 -10.05 7.89 -0.41
C LYS A 597 -9.52 8.83 -1.51
N ALA A 598 -9.59 10.14 -1.30
CA ALA A 598 -9.05 11.13 -2.24
C ALA A 598 -7.54 11.00 -2.40
N GLN A 599 -6.81 10.78 -1.31
CA GLN A 599 -5.38 10.56 -1.33
C GLN A 599 -5.01 9.26 -2.08
N LEU A 600 -5.72 8.15 -1.82
CA LEU A 600 -5.53 6.89 -2.56
C LEU A 600 -5.80 7.05 -4.06
N LEU A 601 -6.74 7.91 -4.44
CA LEU A 601 -7.01 8.29 -5.84
C LEU A 601 -6.07 9.39 -6.36
N THR A 602 -5.03 9.76 -5.60
CA THR A 602 -4.07 10.80 -5.96
C THR A 602 -4.69 12.18 -6.27
N LEU A 603 -5.86 12.46 -5.69
CA LEU A 603 -6.58 13.71 -5.91
C LEU A 603 -6.03 14.83 -5.04
N SER A 604 -5.94 16.02 -5.60
CA SER A 604 -5.78 17.26 -4.86
C SER A 604 -7.08 17.69 -4.18
N ALA A 605 -7.01 18.62 -3.22
CA ALA A 605 -8.19 19.14 -2.56
C ALA A 605 -9.21 19.81 -3.51
N PRO A 606 -8.81 20.60 -4.53
CA PRO A 606 -9.72 21.09 -5.58
C PRO A 606 -10.38 19.95 -6.38
N GLU A 607 -9.63 18.93 -6.82
CA GLU A 607 -10.18 17.79 -7.57
C GLU A 607 -11.19 16.99 -6.73
N MET A 608 -10.88 16.73 -5.46
CA MET A 608 -11.82 16.12 -4.51
C MET A 608 -13.11 16.97 -4.39
N THR A 609 -12.95 18.28 -4.24
CA THR A 609 -14.08 19.21 -4.06
C THR A 609 -15.03 19.17 -5.25
N VAL A 610 -14.54 19.32 -6.48
CA VAL A 610 -15.40 19.31 -7.68
C VAL A 610 -16.08 17.96 -7.90
N LEU A 611 -15.36 16.85 -7.63
CA LEU A 611 -15.92 15.51 -7.75
C LEU A 611 -17.05 15.28 -6.76
N VAL A 612 -16.87 15.64 -5.48
CA VAL A 612 -17.96 15.51 -4.50
C VAL A 612 -19.19 16.32 -4.92
N GLY A 613 -19.01 17.62 -5.23
CA GLY A 613 -20.13 18.46 -5.64
C GLY A 613 -20.83 17.97 -6.89
N GLY A 614 -20.08 17.54 -7.91
CA GLY A 614 -20.63 17.00 -9.16
C GLY A 614 -21.34 15.68 -8.96
N MET A 615 -20.76 14.74 -8.24
CA MET A 615 -21.37 13.44 -7.94
C MET A 615 -22.71 13.62 -7.19
N ARG A 616 -22.82 14.62 -6.31
CA ARG A 616 -24.08 14.94 -5.62
C ARG A 616 -25.16 15.42 -6.59
N VAL A 617 -24.88 16.42 -7.42
CA VAL A 617 -25.88 16.94 -8.36
C VAL A 617 -26.25 15.93 -9.47
N LEU A 618 -25.36 14.97 -9.75
CA LEU A 618 -25.62 13.85 -10.66
C LEU A 618 -26.50 12.75 -10.02
N GLY A 619 -26.69 12.77 -8.70
CA GLY A 619 -27.49 11.79 -7.98
C GLY A 619 -26.85 10.40 -7.88
N THR A 620 -25.53 10.32 -7.78
CA THR A 620 -24.75 9.07 -7.81
C THR A 620 -24.58 8.41 -6.44
N ASN A 621 -25.32 8.83 -5.44
CA ASN A 621 -25.24 8.32 -4.09
C ASN A 621 -25.56 6.82 -3.99
N ALA A 622 -24.88 6.11 -3.11
CA ALA A 622 -25.16 4.71 -2.83
C ALA A 622 -26.33 4.57 -1.82
N GLY A 623 -27.55 4.35 -2.34
CA GLY A 623 -28.72 4.02 -1.52
C GLY A 623 -29.36 5.16 -0.74
N ASN A 624 -28.95 6.41 -0.95
CA ASN A 624 -29.53 7.58 -0.29
C ASN A 624 -29.57 8.80 -1.23
N CYS A 625 -30.19 9.91 -0.76
CA CYS A 625 -30.27 11.17 -1.50
C CYS A 625 -29.72 12.38 -0.71
N HIS A 626 -28.94 12.15 0.35
CA HIS A 626 -28.35 13.23 1.14
C HIS A 626 -27.28 13.97 0.33
N GLY A 627 -27.19 15.28 0.47
CA GLY A 627 -26.21 16.10 -0.25
C GLY A 627 -26.63 16.47 -1.69
N VAL A 628 -27.76 15.99 -2.18
CA VAL A 628 -28.30 16.36 -3.51
C VAL A 628 -28.93 17.75 -3.40
N PHE A 629 -28.08 18.79 -3.34
CA PHE A 629 -28.53 20.18 -3.16
C PHE A 629 -28.85 20.84 -4.49
N THR A 630 -29.75 20.26 -5.26
CA THR A 630 -30.21 20.80 -6.55
C THR A 630 -31.68 20.46 -6.82
N ALA A 631 -32.38 21.32 -7.52
CA ALA A 631 -33.74 21.09 -8.03
C ALA A 631 -33.74 20.27 -9.33
N ALA A 632 -32.58 20.07 -9.97
CA ALA A 632 -32.45 19.40 -11.26
C ALA A 632 -31.38 18.26 -11.19
N PRO A 633 -31.65 17.17 -10.47
CA PRO A 633 -30.72 16.04 -10.41
C PRO A 633 -30.38 15.48 -11.79
N GLY A 634 -29.14 15.05 -12.01
CA GLY A 634 -28.65 14.59 -13.31
C GLY A 634 -28.21 15.73 -14.23
N THR A 635 -28.12 16.96 -13.73
CA THR A 635 -27.54 18.13 -14.40
C THR A 635 -26.22 18.49 -13.72
N LEU A 636 -25.14 18.61 -14.47
CA LEU A 636 -23.83 18.95 -13.93
C LEU A 636 -23.71 20.46 -13.68
N SER A 637 -24.40 20.92 -12.64
CA SER A 637 -24.40 22.32 -12.20
C SER A 637 -23.57 22.50 -10.92
N ASN A 638 -23.21 23.73 -10.61
CA ASN A 638 -22.54 24.10 -9.35
C ASN A 638 -23.51 24.28 -8.16
N ASP A 639 -24.74 23.82 -8.31
CA ASP A 639 -25.83 24.00 -7.33
C ASP A 639 -25.47 23.45 -5.94
N PHE A 640 -24.69 22.37 -5.86
CA PHE A 640 -24.23 21.84 -4.57
C PHE A 640 -23.58 22.92 -3.72
N PHE A 641 -22.64 23.66 -4.28
CA PHE A 641 -21.92 24.71 -3.56
C PHE A 641 -22.77 25.94 -3.31
N VAL A 642 -23.55 26.37 -4.30
CA VAL A 642 -24.47 27.52 -4.18
C VAL A 642 -25.46 27.27 -3.04
N ASN A 643 -26.09 26.10 -2.98
CA ASN A 643 -27.11 25.78 -1.98
C ASN A 643 -26.52 25.41 -0.61
N LEU A 644 -25.32 24.82 -0.56
CA LEU A 644 -24.61 24.57 0.70
C LEU A 644 -24.28 25.89 1.43
N LEU A 645 -23.85 26.90 0.68
CA LEU A 645 -23.40 28.20 1.22
C LEU A 645 -24.51 29.24 1.27
N ASP A 646 -25.78 28.89 0.89
CA ASP A 646 -26.93 29.77 0.92
C ASP A 646 -27.22 30.28 2.34
N MET A 647 -27.17 31.60 2.52
CA MET A 647 -27.46 32.27 3.79
C MET A 647 -28.89 32.12 4.25
N GLY A 648 -29.82 31.81 3.34
CA GLY A 648 -31.24 31.53 3.62
C GLY A 648 -31.47 30.15 4.25
N THR A 649 -30.43 29.29 4.31
CA THR A 649 -30.51 27.95 4.85
C THR A 649 -29.85 27.86 6.23
N GLU A 650 -30.54 27.27 7.20
CA GLU A 650 -30.01 26.92 8.52
C GLU A 650 -29.84 25.41 8.65
N TRP A 651 -28.64 24.96 9.00
CA TRP A 651 -28.35 23.54 9.17
C TRP A 651 -28.51 23.10 10.63
N LYS A 652 -29.22 21.98 10.86
CA LYS A 652 -29.41 21.35 12.18
C LYS A 652 -29.24 19.84 12.08
N PRO A 653 -28.75 19.17 13.14
CA PRO A 653 -28.78 17.72 13.18
C PRO A 653 -30.20 17.16 12.98
N ALA A 654 -30.34 16.14 12.15
CA ALA A 654 -31.62 15.47 11.92
C ALA A 654 -31.98 14.61 13.16
N ALA A 655 -33.25 14.63 13.56
CA ALA A 655 -33.70 13.83 14.69
C ALA A 655 -33.62 12.33 14.37
N GLY A 656 -33.00 11.53 15.25
CA GLY A 656 -32.94 10.08 15.14
C GLY A 656 -31.94 9.52 14.09
N SER A 657 -31.12 10.38 13.46
CA SER A 657 -30.12 9.95 12.49
C SER A 657 -28.75 10.51 12.82
N GLN A 658 -27.80 9.63 13.12
CA GLN A 658 -26.43 10.04 13.37
C GLN A 658 -25.74 10.47 12.07
N GLY A 659 -25.05 11.62 12.08
CA GLY A 659 -24.26 12.10 10.95
C GLY A 659 -25.08 12.68 9.78
N VAL A 660 -26.41 12.82 9.94
CA VAL A 660 -27.31 13.46 8.96
C VAL A 660 -27.78 14.81 9.51
N TYR A 661 -27.92 15.79 8.62
CA TYR A 661 -28.30 17.15 8.93
C TYR A 661 -29.45 17.61 8.01
N GLU A 662 -30.32 18.47 8.52
CA GLU A 662 -31.39 19.10 7.79
C GLU A 662 -31.04 20.56 7.51
N GLY A 663 -31.04 20.94 6.24
CA GLY A 663 -30.97 22.33 5.80
C GLY A 663 -32.39 22.91 5.75
N ARG A 664 -32.70 23.83 6.63
CA ARG A 664 -34.03 24.44 6.78
C ARG A 664 -34.04 25.87 6.26
N ASP A 665 -35.09 26.24 5.57
CA ASP A 665 -35.33 27.62 5.21
C ASP A 665 -35.50 28.46 6.47
N ARG A 666 -34.73 29.54 6.62
CA ARG A 666 -34.71 30.37 7.82
C ARG A 666 -36.04 31.09 8.10
N GLN A 667 -36.85 31.40 7.08
CA GLN A 667 -38.08 32.11 7.27
C GLN A 667 -39.22 31.15 7.60
N SER A 668 -39.35 30.06 6.85
CA SER A 668 -40.45 29.12 7.01
C SER A 668 -40.19 27.96 7.94
N GLY A 669 -38.94 27.68 8.30
CA GLY A 669 -38.51 26.52 9.08
C GLY A 669 -38.65 25.18 8.33
N LYS A 670 -39.08 25.18 7.07
CA LYS A 670 -39.26 23.95 6.29
C LYS A 670 -37.93 23.37 5.87
N VAL A 671 -37.79 22.04 5.90
CA VAL A 671 -36.64 21.32 5.38
C VAL A 671 -36.57 21.50 3.86
N LYS A 672 -35.47 22.03 3.36
CA LYS A 672 -35.13 22.17 1.94
C LYS A 672 -34.22 21.04 1.50
N TRP A 673 -33.23 20.70 2.31
CA TRP A 673 -32.18 19.76 2.00
C TRP A 673 -31.89 18.81 3.15
N THR A 674 -31.30 17.67 2.84
CA THR A 674 -30.65 16.82 3.85
C THR A 674 -29.20 16.56 3.40
N GLY A 675 -28.27 16.60 4.33
CA GLY A 675 -26.84 16.38 4.04
C GLY A 675 -26.18 15.55 5.11
N THR A 676 -25.02 15.02 4.79
CA THR A 676 -24.17 14.27 5.72
C THR A 676 -23.00 15.12 6.20
N ARG A 677 -22.17 14.55 7.10
CA ARG A 677 -20.92 15.17 7.52
C ARG A 677 -20.00 15.47 6.33
N VAL A 678 -19.93 14.56 5.37
CA VAL A 678 -19.13 14.72 4.11
C VAL A 678 -19.60 15.93 3.32
N ASP A 679 -20.91 16.23 3.30
CA ASP A 679 -21.43 17.37 2.56
C ASP A 679 -21.16 18.69 3.30
N LEU A 680 -21.42 18.70 4.61
CA LEU A 680 -21.33 19.92 5.41
C LEU A 680 -19.90 20.36 5.70
N VAL A 681 -18.91 19.46 5.63
CA VAL A 681 -17.51 19.82 5.85
C VAL A 681 -17.00 20.85 4.84
N PHE A 682 -17.55 20.86 3.60
CA PHE A 682 -17.23 21.85 2.58
C PHE A 682 -17.77 23.26 2.89
N GLY A 683 -18.70 23.37 3.80
CA GLY A 683 -19.18 24.67 4.30
C GLY A 683 -18.57 25.08 5.64
N SER A 684 -17.98 24.13 6.41
CA SER A 684 -17.55 24.34 7.78
C SER A 684 -16.03 24.35 7.97
N ASN A 685 -15.27 23.48 7.28
CA ASN A 685 -13.82 23.53 7.30
C ASN A 685 -13.33 24.73 6.47
N SER A 686 -12.46 25.57 7.03
CA SER A 686 -12.06 26.85 6.40
C SER A 686 -11.40 26.68 5.04
N GLN A 687 -10.57 25.67 4.85
CA GLN A 687 -9.88 25.41 3.59
C GLN A 687 -10.85 24.84 2.53
N LEU A 688 -11.66 23.86 2.89
CA LEU A 688 -12.68 23.30 1.98
C LEU A 688 -13.75 24.33 1.64
N ARG A 689 -14.12 25.21 2.60
CA ARG A 689 -15.04 26.31 2.33
C ARG A 689 -14.47 27.30 1.33
N ALA A 690 -13.20 27.66 1.45
CA ALA A 690 -12.55 28.55 0.47
C ALA A 690 -12.61 27.97 -0.95
N LEU A 691 -12.43 26.65 -1.12
CA LEU A 691 -12.61 25.97 -2.41
C LEU A 691 -14.09 25.96 -2.86
N ALA A 692 -15.01 25.68 -1.95
CA ALA A 692 -16.44 25.67 -2.22
C ALA A 692 -16.93 27.08 -2.67
N GLU A 693 -16.43 28.14 -2.09
CA GLU A 693 -16.76 29.54 -2.47
C GLU A 693 -16.32 29.87 -3.91
N VAL A 694 -15.19 29.34 -4.37
CA VAL A 694 -14.77 29.48 -5.78
C VAL A 694 -15.84 28.91 -6.71
N TYR A 695 -16.33 27.70 -6.42
CA TYR A 695 -17.32 27.04 -7.26
C TYR A 695 -18.77 27.53 -7.05
N ALA A 696 -19.07 28.17 -5.93
CA ALA A 696 -20.37 28.81 -5.67
C ALA A 696 -20.52 30.18 -6.35
N SER A 697 -19.44 30.78 -6.84
CA SER A 697 -19.47 32.10 -7.45
C SER A 697 -20.27 32.13 -8.76
N ALA A 698 -20.87 33.29 -9.09
CA ALA A 698 -21.78 33.42 -10.20
C ALA A 698 -21.14 33.13 -11.59
N ASP A 699 -19.88 33.34 -11.73
CA ASP A 699 -19.05 33.10 -12.93
C ASP A 699 -18.40 31.69 -12.98
N ALA A 700 -18.64 30.85 -11.97
CA ALA A 700 -17.95 29.56 -11.83
C ALA A 700 -18.57 28.40 -12.60
N LYS A 701 -19.75 28.55 -13.21
CA LYS A 701 -20.49 27.43 -13.82
C LYS A 701 -19.68 26.65 -14.85
N GLU A 702 -19.07 27.33 -15.79
CA GLU A 702 -18.27 26.70 -16.84
C GLU A 702 -16.95 26.13 -16.28
N LYS A 703 -16.30 26.87 -15.37
CA LYS A 703 -15.12 26.41 -14.68
C LYS A 703 -15.37 25.11 -13.90
N PHE A 704 -16.47 25.05 -13.15
CA PHE A 704 -16.84 23.86 -12.39
C PHE A 704 -16.98 22.63 -13.29
N VAL A 705 -17.70 22.75 -14.43
CA VAL A 705 -17.86 21.65 -15.38
C VAL A 705 -16.53 21.20 -15.95
N LYS A 706 -15.65 22.12 -16.33
CA LYS A 706 -14.34 21.80 -16.89
C LYS A 706 -13.43 21.12 -15.87
N ASP A 707 -13.39 21.63 -14.64
CA ASP A 707 -12.57 21.07 -13.56
C ASP A 707 -13.11 19.68 -13.15
N PHE A 708 -14.45 19.49 -13.13
CA PHE A 708 -15.05 18.19 -12.90
C PHE A 708 -14.63 17.18 -13.99
N VAL A 709 -14.72 17.56 -15.26
CA VAL A 709 -14.33 16.69 -16.40
C VAL A 709 -12.85 16.32 -16.30
N ALA A 710 -11.98 17.26 -15.94
CA ALA A 710 -10.56 16.98 -15.76
C ALA A 710 -10.31 15.98 -14.64
N ALA A 711 -10.90 16.20 -13.47
CA ALA A 711 -10.77 15.31 -12.32
C ALA A 711 -11.40 13.91 -12.58
N TRP A 712 -12.55 13.87 -13.26
CA TRP A 712 -13.19 12.63 -13.71
C TRP A 712 -12.27 11.84 -14.64
N THR A 713 -11.73 12.48 -15.67
CA THR A 713 -10.81 11.86 -16.63
C THR A 713 -9.59 11.30 -15.95
N LYS A 714 -9.04 12.04 -14.97
CA LYS A 714 -7.91 11.55 -14.15
C LYS A 714 -8.27 10.24 -13.46
N VAL A 715 -9.40 10.18 -12.73
CA VAL A 715 -9.81 8.95 -12.02
C VAL A 715 -10.04 7.78 -12.97
N MET A 716 -10.67 8.02 -14.13
CA MET A 716 -10.93 6.98 -15.13
C MET A 716 -9.63 6.39 -15.74
N ASN A 717 -8.51 7.11 -15.65
CA ASN A 717 -7.23 6.71 -16.26
C ASN A 717 -6.11 6.37 -15.26
N LEU A 718 -6.39 6.33 -13.95
CA LEU A 718 -5.34 6.09 -12.93
C LEU A 718 -4.59 4.76 -13.11
N ASP A 719 -5.25 3.75 -13.66
CA ASP A 719 -4.69 2.43 -13.94
C ASP A 719 -4.20 2.23 -15.39
N ARG A 720 -4.15 3.33 -16.18
CA ARG A 720 -3.69 3.31 -17.58
C ARG A 720 -2.20 3.65 -17.66
N PHE A 721 -1.36 2.71 -17.22
CA PHE A 721 0.11 2.85 -17.24
C PHE A 721 0.71 2.85 -18.65
N ASP A 722 -0.08 2.54 -19.64
CA ASP A 722 0.27 2.59 -21.07
C ASP A 722 0.11 3.98 -21.70
N LEU A 723 -0.51 4.92 -20.98
CA LEU A 723 -0.69 6.31 -21.43
C LEU A 723 0.31 7.30 -20.82
N ALA A 724 1.22 6.82 -19.95
CA ALA A 724 2.20 7.64 -19.24
C ALA A 724 3.44 7.94 -20.11
#